data_be9ca75ef3685c4fd7bc13eb6de83ca9
#
_entry.id   be9ca75ef3685c4fd7bc13eb6de83ca9
#
_cell.length_a   1.000
_cell.length_b   1.000
_cell.length_c   1.000
_cell.angle_alpha   90.00
_cell.angle_beta   90.00
_cell.angle_gamma   90.00
#
_symmetry.space_group_name_H-M   'P 1'
#
loop_
_entity.id
_entity.type
_entity.pdbx_description
1 polymer ?
#
loop_
_entity_poly.entity_id
_entity_poly.type
_entity_poly.pdbx_seq_one_letter_code
_entity_poly.pdbx_strand_id
1 'polypeptide(L)'
;MDYSTSLLRLTFLALGAALVLLVVRSAFRLPGHGIDTATSSLFDDGAGCTRFSPWACQRRQRQTDKTSKSKPSPRRSSHESDVPRHPLDPLTVTEVNRARELLRAYPPFASSPSSLAVHELALDEPDKPVVRRWRKGTGEGSALPPRRAVAVVRFRGESHVLAVDLEAGTVTPLPAPASGYPTMTMDEQRALCAAPFVDPAFNASIRRRGVRMADVACLPISPGWYGPVEDGGRRLIKSQCFSTEGTANFYMRPIEGLTVLIDMDTREVVHLSDRGAGIPIPAAKNTDYRRAAAAEEEDDAGGAKTFGYQTVRAPSMEPAPEGPGFEVEDGHTVRWAGWEFHLKADARAGLIVSRAGVQDPSTGARREVMYKGMASELFVPYMDPTEAWYFKTYMDAGEYGFGLQAMPLVPLNDCPRHARYMDGVFVAADGRPYVRENMICVFERYAGDIAWRHSESPITGMDIRESRPKVTLVARMAASVANYDYIMDWEFQMDGLIRIKVGLSGILMVKGMPYSHMNQVRRNEEMYGTLLSENVVGVIHDHYVTFRLDMDVDGADNSFVRVEMARQDTAPGESPRRSYLKATRHVASTENDAKIRMKLYEPAEFHVINPTKKTRVGNPVGYKVVAAGTAASLLDPEDPPQKRGAFTNNQIWVTPYNKSEEWAGGLFVYQSKGEDTLATWSERDRPIENKDIVLWYTLGFHHVPCQEDFPIMPTVSSSFDLKPVNFFESNPILRQRPTQVDDLPVCAATA
;
A
#
# COMPACT_ATOMS: atom_id res chain seq x y z
N MET A 1 32.78 -43.81 -32.57
CA MET A 1 33.41 -43.01 -31.55
C MET A 1 32.70 -41.68 -31.59
N ASP A 2 31.77 -41.45 -30.65
CA ASP A 2 31.27 -40.14 -30.21
C ASP A 2 29.84 -40.18 -29.61
N TYR A 3 29.60 -41.20 -28.79
CA TYR A 3 28.39 -41.23 -27.96
C TYR A 3 28.62 -40.81 -26.48
N SER A 4 29.91 -40.69 -26.07
CA SER A 4 30.24 -40.41 -24.67
C SER A 4 30.28 -38.91 -24.31
N THR A 5 30.50 -38.04 -25.28
CA THR A 5 30.57 -36.60 -25.08
C THR A 5 29.20 -35.92 -25.02
N SER A 6 28.18 -36.51 -25.63
CA SER A 6 26.79 -35.97 -25.56
C SER A 6 26.10 -36.28 -24.23
N LEU A 7 26.40 -37.42 -23.60
CA LEU A 7 25.82 -37.77 -22.28
C LEU A 7 26.41 -36.90 -21.14
N LEU A 8 27.72 -36.58 -21.23
CA LEU A 8 28.35 -35.70 -20.24
C LEU A 8 27.82 -34.27 -20.31
N ARG A 9 27.50 -33.74 -21.50
CA ARG A 9 26.91 -32.40 -21.66
C ARG A 9 25.47 -32.33 -21.16
N LEU A 10 24.67 -33.37 -21.32
CA LEU A 10 23.31 -33.46 -20.80
C LEU A 10 23.27 -33.57 -19.26
N THR A 11 24.21 -34.28 -18.64
CA THR A 11 24.32 -34.40 -17.19
C THR A 11 24.81 -33.10 -16.55
N PHE A 12 25.71 -32.35 -17.18
CA PHE A 12 26.13 -31.03 -16.67
C PHE A 12 25.05 -29.97 -16.82
N LEU A 13 24.22 -30.01 -17.88
CA LEU A 13 23.05 -29.14 -18.04
C LEU A 13 21.96 -29.45 -17.03
N ALA A 14 21.71 -30.71 -16.74
CA ALA A 14 20.71 -31.11 -15.72
C ALA A 14 21.17 -30.76 -14.29
N LEU A 15 22.46 -30.89 -13.96
CA LEU A 15 23.04 -30.48 -12.69
C LEU A 15 23.06 -28.95 -12.55
N GLY A 16 23.35 -28.19 -13.61
CA GLY A 16 23.30 -26.74 -13.62
C GLY A 16 21.88 -26.21 -13.41
N ALA A 17 20.88 -26.79 -14.07
CA ALA A 17 19.47 -26.43 -13.88
C ALA A 17 18.94 -26.77 -12.47
N ALA A 18 19.38 -27.90 -11.91
CA ALA A 18 19.02 -28.27 -10.54
C ALA A 18 19.66 -27.34 -9.48
N LEU A 19 20.90 -26.85 -9.74
CA LEU A 19 21.59 -25.94 -8.85
C LEU A 19 20.95 -24.52 -8.88
N VAL A 20 20.55 -24.06 -10.07
CA VAL A 20 19.85 -22.79 -10.23
C VAL A 20 18.46 -22.83 -9.57
N LEU A 21 17.74 -23.94 -9.68
CA LEU A 21 16.47 -24.15 -8.97
C LEU A 21 16.63 -24.22 -7.46
N LEU A 22 17.75 -24.72 -6.94
CA LEU A 22 18.06 -24.76 -5.52
C LEU A 22 18.45 -23.36 -4.97
N VAL A 23 19.17 -22.56 -5.73
CA VAL A 23 19.56 -21.20 -5.33
C VAL A 23 18.34 -20.26 -5.35
N VAL A 24 17.47 -20.37 -6.36
CA VAL A 24 16.21 -19.62 -6.41
C VAL A 24 15.26 -20.07 -5.29
N ARG A 25 15.23 -21.35 -4.93
CA ARG A 25 14.46 -21.85 -3.78
C ARG A 25 14.99 -21.36 -2.42
N SER A 26 16.29 -21.09 -2.30
CA SER A 26 16.87 -20.61 -1.04
C SER A 26 16.71 -19.10 -0.83
N ALA A 27 16.65 -18.30 -1.91
CA ALA A 27 16.45 -16.86 -1.84
C ALA A 27 14.99 -16.47 -1.57
N PHE A 28 14.01 -17.35 -1.91
CA PHE A 28 12.59 -17.06 -1.75
C PHE A 28 11.83 -18.22 -1.10
N ARG A 29 12.26 -18.68 0.07
CA ARG A 29 11.43 -19.59 0.87
C ARG A 29 10.28 -18.83 1.49
N LEU A 30 9.18 -18.78 0.79
CA LEU A 30 7.86 -18.68 1.41
C LEU A 30 7.45 -20.09 1.86
N PRO A 31 6.92 -20.26 3.09
CA PRO A 31 6.40 -21.55 3.52
C PRO A 31 5.13 -21.84 2.71
N GLY A 32 5.24 -22.72 1.75
CA GLY A 32 4.10 -23.35 1.11
C GLY A 32 3.49 -24.35 2.08
N HIS A 33 2.40 -24.00 2.74
CA HIS A 33 1.55 -24.99 3.40
C HIS A 33 0.55 -25.53 2.38
N GLY A 34 0.85 -26.72 1.89
CA GLY A 34 -0.15 -27.58 1.26
C GLY A 34 -1.17 -28.00 2.31
N ILE A 35 -2.44 -27.90 1.96
CA ILE A 35 -3.53 -28.54 2.70
C ILE A 35 -3.47 -30.02 2.34
N ASP A 36 -2.86 -30.83 3.20
CA ASP A 36 -3.04 -32.28 3.17
C ASP A 36 -3.93 -32.70 4.34
N THR A 37 -4.92 -33.47 3.95
CA THR A 37 -5.89 -34.16 4.81
C THR A 37 -5.20 -35.06 5.81
N ALA A 38 -5.75 -35.06 7.01
CA ALA A 38 -5.35 -35.81 8.16
C ALA A 38 -5.13 -37.33 7.91
N THR A 39 -4.00 -37.83 8.38
CA THR A 39 -3.91 -39.12 9.07
C THR A 39 -2.79 -39.08 10.09
N SER A 40 -3.11 -39.52 11.27
CA SER A 40 -2.28 -39.68 12.45
C SER A 40 -1.11 -40.66 12.26
N SER A 41 0.07 -40.32 12.80
CA SER A 41 0.78 -41.26 13.71
C SER A 41 2.12 -40.65 14.18
N LEU A 42 2.27 -40.71 15.48
CA LEU A 42 3.52 -40.74 16.29
C LEU A 42 4.79 -41.12 15.54
N PHE A 43 5.87 -40.37 15.73
CA PHE A 43 7.14 -40.88 16.28
C PHE A 43 8.08 -39.73 16.61
N ASP A 44 8.71 -39.89 17.74
CA ASP A 44 9.72 -39.09 18.40
C ASP A 44 11.10 -39.33 17.78
N ASP A 45 12.03 -38.44 18.14
CA ASP A 45 13.47 -38.58 18.14
C ASP A 45 14.32 -37.92 17.01
N GLY A 46 15.23 -37.13 17.56
CA GLY A 46 16.63 -37.15 17.13
C GLY A 46 17.18 -35.95 16.36
N ALA A 47 17.69 -35.02 17.14
CA ALA A 47 18.93 -34.24 16.90
C ALA A 47 19.33 -33.95 15.45
N GLY A 48 19.29 -32.68 15.10
CA GLY A 48 19.94 -32.13 13.94
C GLY A 48 19.75 -30.61 13.84
N CYS A 49 20.48 -29.84 14.66
CA CYS A 49 20.58 -28.39 14.45
C CYS A 49 21.32 -28.09 13.17
N THR A 50 20.61 -27.84 12.06
CA THR A 50 21.20 -27.17 10.91
C THR A 50 21.09 -25.66 11.11
N ARG A 51 22.21 -24.99 11.00
CA ARG A 51 22.39 -23.54 11.09
C ARG A 51 21.48 -22.85 10.07
N PHE A 52 20.41 -22.22 10.55
CA PHE A 52 19.69 -21.09 9.90
C PHE A 52 18.30 -20.93 10.54
N SER A 53 18.29 -20.46 11.79
CA SER A 53 17.24 -19.63 12.36
C SER A 53 17.60 -19.28 13.82
N PRO A 54 18.00 -18.05 14.15
CA PRO A 54 18.32 -17.64 15.52
C PRO A 54 17.12 -17.62 16.47
N TRP A 55 15.91 -17.76 15.97
CA TRP A 55 14.68 -17.58 16.76
C TRP A 55 14.14 -18.85 17.42
N ALA A 56 14.61 -20.01 17.00
CA ALA A 56 14.15 -21.28 17.59
C ALA A 56 14.89 -21.72 18.85
N CYS A 57 16.08 -21.17 19.12
CA CYS A 57 16.93 -21.61 20.26
C CYS A 57 16.69 -20.86 21.58
N GLN A 58 15.97 -19.74 21.63
CA GLN A 58 15.75 -19.00 22.88
C GLN A 58 14.54 -19.48 23.70
N ARG A 59 13.83 -20.52 23.30
CA ARG A 59 12.66 -21.05 24.03
C ARG A 59 12.97 -22.12 25.06
N ARG A 60 14.23 -22.57 25.24
CA ARG A 60 14.53 -23.73 26.11
C ARG A 60 15.32 -23.44 27.42
N GLN A 61 15.55 -22.18 27.77
CA GLN A 61 16.36 -21.88 28.98
C GLN A 61 15.69 -21.00 30.04
N ARG A 62 14.34 -20.99 30.12
CA ARG A 62 13.64 -20.48 31.32
C ARG A 62 12.41 -21.31 31.65
N GLN A 63 12.61 -22.49 32.18
CA GLN A 63 11.57 -23.23 32.91
C GLN A 63 12.16 -23.90 34.13
N THR A 64 12.41 -23.12 35.17
CA THR A 64 12.31 -23.55 36.58
C THR A 64 11.99 -22.30 37.38
N ASP A 65 10.71 -22.01 37.53
CA ASP A 65 10.15 -21.65 38.84
C ASP A 65 8.62 -21.73 38.75
N LYS A 66 8.09 -22.47 39.72
CA LYS A 66 6.68 -22.74 39.86
C LYS A 66 6.01 -21.54 40.54
N THR A 67 4.90 -21.07 40.00
CA THR A 67 3.55 -20.99 40.63
C THR A 67 2.67 -19.97 39.89
N SER A 68 1.46 -20.37 39.72
CA SER A 68 0.24 -19.75 39.23
C SER A 68 -0.14 -20.11 37.77
N LYS A 69 -1.07 -21.06 37.74
CA LYS A 69 -1.77 -21.47 36.51
C LYS A 69 -2.78 -20.39 36.11
N SER A 70 -2.41 -19.51 35.19
CA SER A 70 -3.37 -18.92 34.28
C SER A 70 -3.41 -19.80 33.02
N LYS A 71 -4.57 -20.39 32.72
CA LYS A 71 -4.79 -21.12 31.49
C LYS A 71 -4.50 -20.17 30.31
N PRO A 72 -3.71 -20.55 29.29
CA PRO A 72 -3.65 -19.80 28.08
C PRO A 72 -5.05 -19.84 27.47
N SER A 73 -5.61 -18.67 27.13
CA SER A 73 -6.81 -18.60 26.32
C SER A 73 -6.51 -19.33 25.01
N PRO A 74 -7.45 -20.14 24.50
CA PRO A 74 -7.24 -20.82 23.24
C PRO A 74 -7.02 -19.75 22.17
N ARG A 75 -5.92 -19.84 21.41
CA ARG A 75 -5.80 -19.19 20.10
C ARG A 75 -6.99 -19.70 19.30
N ARG A 76 -8.04 -18.88 19.18
CA ARG A 76 -9.06 -19.14 18.16
C ARG A 76 -8.34 -19.00 16.83
N SER A 77 -8.18 -20.12 16.14
CA SER A 77 -7.78 -20.12 14.74
C SER A 77 -8.83 -19.30 13.98
N SER A 78 -8.40 -18.34 13.17
CA SER A 78 -9.23 -17.50 12.32
C SER A 78 -9.97 -18.26 11.21
N HIS A 79 -10.01 -19.58 11.26
CA HIS A 79 -10.79 -20.48 10.39
C HIS A 79 -12.28 -20.60 10.78
N GLU A 80 -12.77 -19.76 11.69
CA GLU A 80 -14.19 -19.73 12.03
C GLU A 80 -15.00 -18.98 10.96
N SER A 81 -15.59 -19.76 10.12
CA SER A 81 -16.60 -19.58 9.07
C SER A 81 -16.08 -19.10 7.70
N ASP A 82 -15.93 -20.05 6.82
CA ASP A 82 -15.88 -19.90 5.36
C ASP A 82 -17.27 -19.44 4.79
N VAL A 83 -18.00 -18.64 5.57
CA VAL A 83 -19.32 -18.10 5.23
C VAL A 83 -19.30 -16.60 5.41
N PRO A 84 -19.53 -15.82 4.35
CA PRO A 84 -19.60 -14.36 4.46
C PRO A 84 -20.78 -13.94 5.35
N ARG A 85 -20.59 -12.86 6.12
CA ARG A 85 -21.58 -12.33 7.06
C ARG A 85 -21.97 -10.87 6.76
N HIS A 86 -21.23 -10.24 5.85
CA HIS A 86 -21.50 -8.88 5.39
C HIS A 86 -21.44 -8.84 3.85
N PRO A 87 -22.26 -8.01 3.16
CA PRO A 87 -22.27 -7.94 1.69
C PRO A 87 -20.91 -7.58 1.06
N LEU A 88 -20.04 -6.91 1.81
CA LEU A 88 -18.70 -6.47 1.36
C LEU A 88 -17.58 -7.39 1.84
N ASP A 89 -17.86 -8.50 2.52
CA ASP A 89 -16.82 -9.46 2.87
C ASP A 89 -16.11 -9.97 1.61
N PRO A 90 -14.77 -10.12 1.62
CA PRO A 90 -14.05 -10.64 0.49
C PRO A 90 -14.54 -12.02 0.10
N LEU A 91 -14.15 -12.51 -1.07
CA LEU A 91 -14.42 -13.88 -1.45
C LEU A 91 -13.74 -14.84 -0.48
N THR A 92 -14.49 -15.83 -0.02
CA THR A 92 -13.96 -16.92 0.83
C THR A 92 -13.14 -17.90 0.00
N VAL A 93 -12.36 -18.76 0.68
CA VAL A 93 -11.61 -19.84 0.02
C VAL A 93 -12.53 -20.73 -0.80
N THR A 94 -13.71 -21.06 -0.28
CA THR A 94 -14.72 -21.87 -0.99
C THR A 94 -15.27 -21.14 -2.21
N GLU A 95 -15.59 -19.85 -2.09
CA GLU A 95 -16.09 -19.05 -3.22
C GLU A 95 -15.03 -18.88 -4.32
N VAL A 96 -13.76 -18.67 -3.96
CA VAL A 96 -12.65 -18.63 -4.92
C VAL A 96 -12.49 -19.95 -5.67
N ASN A 97 -12.54 -21.08 -4.97
CA ASN A 97 -12.48 -22.40 -5.62
C ASN A 97 -13.68 -22.61 -6.56
N ARG A 98 -14.87 -22.20 -6.16
CA ARG A 98 -16.07 -22.27 -7.00
C ARG A 98 -15.92 -21.41 -8.26
N ALA A 99 -15.47 -20.16 -8.13
CA ALA A 99 -15.21 -19.28 -9.27
C ALA A 99 -14.17 -19.88 -10.23
N ARG A 100 -13.09 -20.45 -9.68
CA ARG A 100 -12.06 -21.14 -10.45
C ARG A 100 -12.61 -22.31 -11.25
N GLU A 101 -13.45 -23.15 -10.66
CA GLU A 101 -14.11 -24.25 -11.35
C GLU A 101 -14.96 -23.77 -12.52
N LEU A 102 -15.78 -22.73 -12.30
CA LEU A 102 -16.63 -22.13 -13.33
C LEU A 102 -15.81 -21.52 -14.48
N LEU A 103 -14.75 -20.80 -14.17
CA LEU A 103 -13.84 -20.22 -15.18
C LEU A 103 -13.18 -21.31 -16.03
N ARG A 104 -12.71 -22.40 -15.42
CA ARG A 104 -12.08 -23.52 -16.15
C ARG A 104 -13.08 -24.33 -16.99
N ALA A 105 -14.33 -24.38 -16.59
CA ALA A 105 -15.41 -25.02 -17.34
C ALA A 105 -16.04 -24.11 -18.41
N TYR A 106 -15.73 -22.82 -18.40
CA TYR A 106 -16.27 -21.85 -19.38
C TYR A 106 -15.81 -22.23 -20.79
N PRO A 107 -16.74 -22.38 -21.78
CA PRO A 107 -16.44 -22.96 -23.07
C PRO A 107 -15.20 -22.41 -23.79
N PRO A 108 -14.96 -21.09 -23.83
CA PRO A 108 -13.74 -20.55 -24.45
C PRO A 108 -12.44 -21.06 -23.82
N PHE A 109 -12.43 -21.36 -22.52
CA PHE A 109 -11.23 -21.79 -21.79
C PHE A 109 -11.16 -23.31 -21.57
N ALA A 110 -12.26 -24.02 -21.65
CA ALA A 110 -12.37 -25.45 -21.37
C ALA A 110 -11.48 -26.30 -22.30
N SER A 111 -11.17 -25.83 -23.50
CA SER A 111 -10.31 -26.52 -24.46
C SER A 111 -8.83 -26.60 -24.00
N SER A 112 -8.36 -25.68 -23.14
CA SER A 112 -6.99 -25.63 -22.64
C SER A 112 -6.95 -24.94 -21.26
N PRO A 113 -7.53 -25.54 -20.22
CA PRO A 113 -7.63 -24.90 -18.90
C PRO A 113 -6.28 -24.61 -18.23
N SER A 114 -5.20 -25.27 -18.68
CA SER A 114 -3.84 -25.03 -18.22
C SER A 114 -3.22 -23.73 -18.78
N SER A 115 -3.79 -23.20 -19.88
CA SER A 115 -3.37 -21.93 -20.48
C SER A 115 -4.09 -20.72 -19.89
N LEU A 116 -5.01 -20.92 -18.95
CA LEU A 116 -5.73 -19.86 -18.27
C LEU A 116 -4.89 -19.32 -17.11
N ALA A 117 -4.53 -18.03 -17.17
CA ALA A 117 -3.89 -17.32 -16.08
C ALA A 117 -4.90 -16.34 -15.45
N VAL A 118 -5.10 -16.45 -14.14
CA VAL A 118 -5.95 -15.54 -13.35
C VAL A 118 -5.07 -14.41 -12.83
N HIS A 119 -5.35 -13.19 -13.25
CA HIS A 119 -4.65 -11.97 -12.84
C HIS A 119 -5.34 -11.30 -11.66
N GLU A 120 -6.67 -11.34 -11.66
CA GLU A 120 -7.49 -10.82 -10.59
C GLU A 120 -8.74 -11.71 -10.42
N LEU A 121 -9.15 -11.95 -9.19
CA LEU A 121 -10.42 -12.55 -8.84
C LEU A 121 -10.88 -11.93 -7.52
N ALA A 122 -11.84 -11.04 -7.61
CA ALA A 122 -12.34 -10.25 -6.49
C ALA A 122 -13.87 -10.33 -6.39
N LEU A 123 -14.41 -9.93 -5.24
CA LEU A 123 -15.85 -9.77 -5.08
C LEU A 123 -16.37 -8.73 -6.06
N ASP A 124 -17.35 -9.08 -6.89
CA ASP A 124 -18.21 -8.11 -7.55
C ASP A 124 -19.18 -7.55 -6.51
N GLU A 125 -18.79 -6.44 -5.89
CA GLU A 125 -19.59 -5.85 -4.81
C GLU A 125 -21.03 -5.58 -5.27
N PRO A 126 -22.04 -5.86 -4.43
CA PRO A 126 -23.42 -5.49 -4.74
C PRO A 126 -23.55 -3.97 -4.93
N ASP A 127 -24.56 -3.55 -5.65
CA ASP A 127 -24.82 -2.12 -5.88
C ASP A 127 -24.95 -1.34 -4.57
N LYS A 128 -24.37 -0.16 -4.51
CA LYS A 128 -24.31 0.72 -3.33
C LYS A 128 -25.67 0.86 -2.61
N PRO A 129 -26.81 1.07 -3.29
CA PRO A 129 -28.12 1.12 -2.62
C PRO A 129 -28.51 -0.20 -1.94
N VAL A 130 -28.10 -1.36 -2.47
CA VAL A 130 -28.36 -2.67 -1.86
C VAL A 130 -27.57 -2.81 -0.57
N VAL A 131 -26.27 -2.51 -0.60
CA VAL A 131 -25.39 -2.52 0.57
C VAL A 131 -25.85 -1.55 1.65
N ARG A 132 -26.28 -0.34 1.27
CA ARG A 132 -26.76 0.66 2.21
C ARG A 132 -28.07 0.25 2.90
N ARG A 133 -28.94 -0.48 2.25
CA ARG A 133 -30.20 -1.00 2.85
C ARG A 133 -29.99 -2.22 3.71
N TRP A 134 -28.92 -2.97 3.47
CA TRP A 134 -28.63 -4.18 4.24
C TRP A 134 -28.45 -3.87 5.74
N ARG A 135 -29.01 -4.73 6.59
CA ARG A 135 -28.87 -4.64 8.04
C ARG A 135 -28.60 -6.04 8.61
N LYS A 136 -27.61 -6.13 9.49
CA LYS A 136 -27.32 -7.37 10.20
C LYS A 136 -28.49 -7.72 11.13
N GLY A 137 -29.00 -8.94 11.09
CA GLY A 137 -30.08 -9.42 11.94
C GLY A 137 -30.91 -10.51 11.31
N THR A 138 -32.13 -10.73 11.81
CA THR A 138 -33.06 -11.77 11.35
C THR A 138 -34.33 -11.22 10.69
N GLY A 139 -34.34 -9.90 10.39
CA GLY A 139 -35.48 -9.22 9.79
C GLY A 139 -35.41 -9.08 8.27
N GLU A 140 -36.41 -8.42 7.70
CA GLU A 140 -36.41 -8.04 6.29
C GLU A 140 -35.18 -7.19 5.96
N GLY A 141 -34.45 -7.54 4.89
CA GLY A 141 -33.19 -6.89 4.50
C GLY A 141 -31.93 -7.43 5.17
N SER A 142 -31.99 -8.51 5.96
CA SER A 142 -30.83 -9.16 6.59
C SER A 142 -30.18 -10.26 5.72
N ALA A 143 -30.90 -10.76 4.71
CA ALA A 143 -30.32 -11.73 3.78
C ALA A 143 -29.19 -11.10 2.97
N LEU A 144 -28.10 -11.84 2.79
CA LEU A 144 -27.02 -11.41 1.92
C LEU A 144 -27.51 -11.40 0.45
N PRO A 145 -27.11 -10.38 -0.34
CA PRO A 145 -27.36 -10.40 -1.78
C PRO A 145 -26.59 -11.54 -2.44
N PRO A 146 -27.01 -11.99 -3.65
CA PRO A 146 -26.29 -13.01 -4.43
C PRO A 146 -24.80 -12.66 -4.56
N ARG A 147 -23.94 -13.65 -4.36
CA ARG A 147 -22.50 -13.47 -4.39
C ARG A 147 -21.98 -13.66 -5.81
N ARG A 148 -21.26 -12.67 -6.31
CA ARG A 148 -20.63 -12.68 -7.63
C ARG A 148 -19.15 -12.32 -7.50
N ALA A 149 -18.36 -12.75 -8.49
CA ALA A 149 -16.97 -12.37 -8.60
C ALA A 149 -16.71 -11.67 -9.94
N VAL A 150 -15.79 -10.71 -9.95
CA VAL A 150 -15.13 -10.21 -11.16
C VAL A 150 -13.81 -10.95 -11.30
N ALA A 151 -13.56 -11.47 -12.50
CA ALA A 151 -12.30 -12.11 -12.85
C ALA A 151 -11.64 -11.38 -14.02
N VAL A 152 -10.35 -11.08 -13.87
CA VAL A 152 -9.48 -10.66 -14.97
C VAL A 152 -8.54 -11.81 -15.27
N VAL A 153 -8.59 -12.32 -16.49
CA VAL A 153 -7.82 -13.49 -16.89
C VAL A 153 -7.10 -13.26 -18.21
N ARG A 154 -5.97 -13.95 -18.40
CA ARG A 154 -5.33 -14.06 -19.71
C ARG A 154 -5.45 -15.49 -20.22
N PHE A 155 -5.80 -15.62 -21.49
CA PHE A 155 -5.92 -16.89 -22.17
C PHE A 155 -5.36 -16.79 -23.58
N ARG A 156 -4.32 -17.54 -23.89
CA ARG A 156 -3.64 -17.55 -25.20
C ARG A 156 -3.22 -16.15 -25.69
N GLY A 157 -2.67 -15.33 -24.78
CA GLY A 157 -2.20 -13.97 -25.10
C GLY A 157 -3.27 -12.88 -25.03
N GLU A 158 -4.56 -13.22 -24.93
CA GLU A 158 -5.67 -12.27 -24.83
C GLU A 158 -6.11 -12.05 -23.38
N SER A 159 -6.49 -10.81 -23.04
CA SER A 159 -7.02 -10.43 -21.72
C SER A 159 -8.54 -10.40 -21.76
N HIS A 160 -9.18 -10.97 -20.75
CA HIS A 160 -10.65 -11.02 -20.64
C HIS A 160 -11.07 -10.53 -19.25
N VAL A 161 -12.18 -9.80 -19.21
CA VAL A 161 -12.87 -9.40 -17.97
C VAL A 161 -14.21 -10.14 -17.93
N LEU A 162 -14.49 -10.80 -16.80
CA LEU A 162 -15.62 -11.72 -16.69
C LEU A 162 -16.36 -11.50 -15.36
N ALA A 163 -17.69 -11.51 -15.41
CA ALA A 163 -18.52 -11.67 -14.23
C ALA A 163 -18.81 -13.17 -14.00
N VAL A 164 -18.62 -13.62 -12.78
CA VAL A 164 -18.89 -15.01 -12.35
C VAL A 164 -19.97 -15.00 -11.29
N ASP A 165 -21.14 -15.49 -11.62
CA ASP A 165 -22.22 -15.70 -10.63
C ASP A 165 -22.01 -17.03 -9.92
N LEU A 166 -21.70 -16.96 -8.63
CA LEU A 166 -21.32 -18.14 -7.84
C LEU A 166 -22.52 -19.05 -7.52
N GLU A 167 -23.72 -18.45 -7.42
CA GLU A 167 -24.95 -19.14 -7.10
C GLU A 167 -25.57 -19.75 -8.37
N ALA A 168 -25.76 -18.94 -9.42
CA ALA A 168 -26.29 -19.41 -10.70
C ALA A 168 -25.31 -20.30 -11.46
N GLY A 169 -24.01 -20.25 -11.15
CA GLY A 169 -22.95 -21.01 -11.82
C GLY A 169 -22.68 -20.55 -13.24
N THR A 170 -22.87 -19.26 -13.54
CA THR A 170 -22.71 -18.70 -14.90
C THR A 170 -21.49 -17.77 -14.99
N VAL A 171 -20.88 -17.73 -16.18
CA VAL A 171 -19.77 -16.84 -16.52
C VAL A 171 -20.19 -15.96 -17.68
N THR A 172 -20.09 -14.63 -17.54
CA THR A 172 -20.50 -13.67 -18.54
C THR A 172 -19.36 -12.70 -18.87
N PRO A 173 -19.01 -12.48 -20.15
CA PRO A 173 -18.02 -11.49 -20.53
C PRO A 173 -18.44 -10.07 -20.16
N LEU A 174 -17.48 -9.28 -19.67
CA LEU A 174 -17.61 -7.84 -19.45
C LEU A 174 -16.72 -7.09 -20.46
N PRO A 175 -17.00 -5.81 -20.72
CA PRO A 175 -16.13 -4.97 -21.53
C PRO A 175 -14.72 -4.92 -20.93
N ALA A 176 -13.70 -5.16 -21.75
CA ALA A 176 -12.30 -5.00 -21.40
C ALA A 176 -11.76 -3.68 -22.01
N PRO A 177 -10.79 -3.01 -21.33
CA PRO A 177 -10.10 -1.87 -21.92
C PRO A 177 -9.46 -2.19 -23.27
N ALA A 178 -9.46 -1.21 -24.19
CA ALA A 178 -8.93 -1.38 -25.53
C ALA A 178 -7.39 -1.37 -25.59
N SER A 179 -6.72 -0.87 -24.56
CA SER A 179 -5.26 -0.80 -24.46
C SER A 179 -4.79 -1.16 -23.06
N GLY A 180 -3.49 -1.47 -22.95
CA GLY A 180 -2.88 -1.91 -21.71
C GLY A 180 -3.11 -3.40 -21.40
N TYR A 181 -2.56 -3.81 -20.27
CA TYR A 181 -2.66 -5.19 -19.78
C TYR A 181 -3.01 -5.19 -18.29
N PRO A 182 -3.54 -6.31 -17.77
CA PRO A 182 -3.82 -6.45 -16.35
C PRO A 182 -2.54 -6.49 -15.50
N THR A 183 -2.72 -6.26 -14.21
CA THR A 183 -1.68 -6.39 -13.16
C THR A 183 -0.89 -7.68 -13.31
N MET A 184 0.43 -7.63 -13.16
CA MET A 184 1.29 -8.81 -13.20
C MET A 184 0.98 -9.77 -12.06
N THR A 185 0.91 -11.06 -12.36
CA THR A 185 0.80 -12.08 -11.33
C THR A 185 2.14 -12.29 -10.62
N MET A 186 2.10 -12.75 -9.36
CA MET A 186 3.32 -13.11 -8.62
C MET A 186 4.12 -14.23 -9.31
N ASP A 187 3.43 -15.12 -10.03
CA ASP A 187 4.09 -16.22 -10.77
C ASP A 187 4.82 -15.70 -12.01
N GLU A 188 4.25 -14.70 -12.72
CA GLU A 188 4.96 -14.00 -13.80
C GLU A 188 6.19 -13.27 -13.27
N GLN A 189 6.07 -12.50 -12.21
CA GLN A 189 7.19 -11.76 -11.62
C GLN A 189 8.34 -12.72 -11.27
N ARG A 190 8.05 -13.85 -10.60
CA ARG A 190 9.05 -14.87 -10.26
C ARG A 190 9.70 -15.49 -11.49
N ALA A 191 8.91 -15.84 -12.50
CA ALA A 191 9.43 -16.45 -13.73
C ALA A 191 10.34 -15.50 -14.50
N LEU A 192 10.00 -14.22 -14.53
CA LEU A 192 10.75 -13.18 -15.25
C LEU A 192 12.07 -12.82 -14.55
N CYS A 193 12.21 -13.02 -13.24
CA CYS A 193 13.50 -12.91 -12.56
C CYS A 193 14.56 -13.88 -13.13
N ALA A 194 14.13 -15.03 -13.63
CA ALA A 194 15.02 -16.06 -14.16
C ALA A 194 15.30 -15.93 -15.68
N ALA A 195 14.47 -15.18 -16.39
CA ALA A 195 14.55 -15.10 -17.86
C ALA A 195 15.89 -14.58 -18.41
N PRO A 196 16.59 -13.57 -17.81
CA PRO A 196 17.88 -13.13 -18.33
C PRO A 196 18.97 -14.19 -18.34
N PHE A 197 18.93 -15.15 -17.42
CA PHE A 197 20.04 -16.11 -17.21
C PHE A 197 20.18 -17.15 -18.32
N VAL A 198 19.19 -17.33 -19.18
CA VAL A 198 19.28 -18.25 -20.33
C VAL A 198 19.89 -17.58 -21.56
N ASP A 199 20.03 -16.26 -21.58
CA ASP A 199 20.56 -15.51 -22.71
C ASP A 199 22.10 -15.52 -22.71
N PRO A 200 22.76 -15.98 -23.82
CA PRO A 200 24.22 -16.04 -23.89
C PRO A 200 24.90 -14.67 -23.84
N ALA A 201 24.29 -13.62 -24.41
CA ALA A 201 24.86 -12.26 -24.44
C ALA A 201 24.81 -11.63 -23.05
N PHE A 202 23.71 -11.83 -22.31
CA PHE A 202 23.61 -11.46 -20.91
C PHE A 202 24.71 -12.14 -20.07
N ASN A 203 24.84 -13.46 -20.21
CA ASN A 203 25.85 -14.23 -19.47
C ASN A 203 27.27 -13.77 -19.80
N ALA A 204 27.54 -13.41 -21.07
CA ALA A 204 28.84 -12.88 -21.49
C ALA A 204 29.10 -11.49 -20.87
N SER A 205 28.08 -10.66 -20.79
CA SER A 205 28.17 -9.32 -20.16
C SER A 205 28.51 -9.43 -18.67
N ILE A 206 27.81 -10.27 -17.92
CA ILE A 206 28.06 -10.51 -16.49
C ILE A 206 29.50 -10.99 -16.25
N ARG A 207 29.99 -11.97 -17.08
CA ARG A 207 31.37 -12.47 -16.95
C ARG A 207 32.42 -11.38 -17.24
N ARG A 208 32.17 -10.51 -18.24
CA ARG A 208 33.10 -9.39 -18.55
C ARG A 208 33.24 -8.42 -17.37
N ARG A 209 32.20 -8.27 -16.56
CA ARG A 209 32.21 -7.46 -15.34
C ARG A 209 32.82 -8.15 -14.14
N GLY A 210 33.29 -9.42 -14.29
CA GLY A 210 33.91 -10.19 -13.22
C GLY A 210 32.92 -10.70 -12.16
N VAL A 211 31.61 -10.66 -12.41
CA VAL A 211 30.57 -11.12 -11.49
C VAL A 211 30.31 -12.61 -11.70
N ARG A 212 30.21 -13.35 -10.61
CA ARG A 212 29.79 -14.75 -10.66
C ARG A 212 28.28 -14.81 -10.91
N MET A 213 27.83 -15.68 -11.82
CA MET A 213 26.41 -15.82 -12.13
C MET A 213 25.52 -16.15 -10.92
N ALA A 214 26.11 -16.85 -9.93
CA ALA A 214 25.41 -17.19 -8.68
C ALA A 214 25.16 -15.97 -7.77
N ASP A 215 25.87 -14.87 -8.00
CA ASP A 215 25.77 -13.64 -7.22
C ASP A 215 25.00 -12.55 -7.98
N VAL A 216 24.18 -12.90 -8.95
CA VAL A 216 23.35 -11.98 -9.71
C VAL A 216 21.88 -12.19 -9.36
N ALA A 217 21.19 -11.12 -9.03
CA ALA A 217 19.74 -11.06 -8.93
C ALA A 217 19.18 -10.06 -9.96
N CYS A 218 18.15 -10.45 -10.69
CA CYS A 218 17.47 -9.57 -11.64
C CYS A 218 16.01 -9.39 -11.22
N LEU A 219 15.54 -8.15 -11.24
CA LEU A 219 14.16 -7.79 -10.91
C LEU A 219 13.41 -7.35 -12.16
N PRO A 220 12.17 -7.82 -12.34
CA PRO A 220 11.30 -7.39 -13.43
C PRO A 220 10.77 -5.97 -13.17
N ILE A 221 10.94 -5.10 -14.16
CA ILE A 221 10.59 -3.68 -14.10
C ILE A 221 9.65 -3.35 -15.25
N SER A 222 8.51 -2.74 -14.96
CA SER A 222 7.59 -2.26 -15.97
C SER A 222 8.29 -1.32 -16.94
N PRO A 223 8.13 -1.51 -18.27
CA PRO A 223 8.75 -0.66 -19.26
C PRO A 223 8.05 0.69 -19.42
N GLY A 224 6.86 0.89 -18.81
CA GLY A 224 5.97 1.98 -19.17
C GLY A 224 5.44 1.84 -20.61
N TRP A 225 5.03 2.96 -21.20
CA TRP A 225 4.68 3.03 -22.61
C TRP A 225 5.25 4.31 -23.23
N TYR A 226 6.10 4.18 -24.25
CA TYR A 226 6.80 5.28 -24.92
C TYR A 226 6.57 5.28 -26.44
N GLY A 227 5.52 4.62 -26.88
CA GLY A 227 5.07 4.58 -28.27
C GLY A 227 5.18 3.20 -28.90
N PRO A 228 4.48 2.99 -30.04
CA PRO A 228 4.33 1.67 -30.68
C PRO A 228 5.63 1.14 -31.28
N VAL A 229 6.61 1.99 -31.52
CA VAL A 229 7.93 1.55 -32.05
C VAL A 229 8.73 0.80 -30.98
N GLU A 230 8.56 1.18 -29.70
CA GLU A 230 9.30 0.55 -28.60
C GLU A 230 8.70 -0.80 -28.21
N ASP A 231 7.37 -0.91 -28.15
CA ASP A 231 6.72 -2.14 -27.72
C ASP A 231 6.45 -3.15 -28.85
N GLY A 232 6.32 -2.66 -30.08
CA GLY A 232 6.03 -3.51 -31.24
C GLY A 232 4.73 -4.29 -31.11
N GLY A 233 3.80 -3.83 -30.25
CA GLY A 233 2.53 -4.49 -29.94
C GLY A 233 2.67 -5.73 -29.06
N ARG A 234 3.80 -5.87 -28.33
CA ARG A 234 4.10 -6.99 -27.42
C ARG A 234 3.94 -6.56 -25.97
N ARG A 235 3.62 -7.51 -25.10
CA ARG A 235 3.65 -7.35 -23.65
C ARG A 235 5.08 -7.56 -23.16
N LEU A 236 5.77 -6.48 -22.86
CA LEU A 236 7.20 -6.45 -22.57
C LEU A 236 7.48 -6.18 -21.09
N ILE A 237 8.65 -6.60 -20.64
CA ILE A 237 9.20 -6.22 -19.33
C ILE A 237 10.68 -5.93 -19.47
N LYS A 238 11.19 -4.99 -18.70
CA LYS A 238 12.64 -4.75 -18.57
C LYS A 238 13.14 -5.41 -17.29
N SER A 239 14.37 -5.94 -17.30
CA SER A 239 15.03 -6.42 -16.09
C SER A 239 16.21 -5.55 -15.74
N GLN A 240 16.27 -5.15 -14.48
CA GLN A 240 17.47 -4.55 -13.86
C GLN A 240 18.13 -5.60 -12.98
N CYS A 241 19.46 -5.70 -13.06
CA CYS A 241 20.21 -6.70 -12.33
C CYS A 241 21.16 -6.07 -11.31
N PHE A 242 21.45 -6.83 -10.26
CA PHE A 242 22.24 -6.41 -9.10
C PHE A 242 23.21 -7.52 -8.72
N SER A 243 24.32 -7.15 -8.05
CA SER A 243 25.20 -8.11 -7.41
C SER A 243 24.76 -8.37 -5.97
N THR A 244 24.57 -9.63 -5.61
CA THR A 244 24.19 -10.07 -4.25
C THR A 244 25.39 -10.45 -3.40
N GLU A 245 26.62 -10.33 -3.94
CA GLU A 245 27.84 -10.72 -3.26
C GLU A 245 28.09 -9.83 -2.03
N GLY A 246 28.20 -10.43 -0.86
CA GLY A 246 28.63 -9.79 0.38
C GLY A 246 27.56 -8.95 1.09
N THR A 247 26.32 -8.89 0.63
CA THR A 247 25.24 -8.12 1.28
C THR A 247 23.86 -8.68 0.98
N ALA A 248 22.93 -8.56 1.93
CA ALA A 248 21.51 -8.79 1.68
C ALA A 248 20.86 -7.59 0.95
N ASN A 249 21.44 -6.40 1.09
CA ASN A 249 20.98 -5.18 0.44
C ASN A 249 21.56 -5.04 -0.97
N PHE A 250 21.20 -5.95 -1.86
CA PHE A 250 21.69 -5.97 -3.24
C PHE A 250 21.27 -4.71 -4.04
N TYR A 251 20.20 -4.00 -3.63
CA TYR A 251 19.79 -2.73 -4.26
C TYR A 251 20.91 -1.70 -4.27
N MET A 252 21.80 -1.72 -3.28
CA MET A 252 22.97 -0.83 -3.24
C MET A 252 24.09 -1.22 -4.22
N ARG A 253 23.93 -2.34 -4.96
CA ARG A 253 24.94 -2.87 -5.87
C ARG A 253 24.41 -3.11 -7.28
N PRO A 254 23.85 -2.06 -7.95
CA PRO A 254 23.33 -2.21 -9.30
C PRO A 254 24.43 -2.58 -10.29
N ILE A 255 24.10 -3.43 -11.25
CA ILE A 255 24.91 -3.69 -12.45
C ILE A 255 24.47 -2.67 -13.49
N GLU A 256 25.03 -1.47 -13.41
CA GLU A 256 24.57 -0.30 -14.13
C GLU A 256 24.69 -0.44 -15.65
N GLY A 257 23.72 0.14 -16.39
CA GLY A 257 23.69 0.19 -17.85
C GLY A 257 23.53 -1.16 -18.54
N LEU A 258 23.11 -2.20 -17.81
CA LEU A 258 22.72 -3.51 -18.34
C LEU A 258 21.22 -3.66 -18.22
N THR A 259 20.49 -3.48 -19.32
CA THR A 259 19.03 -3.59 -19.38
C THR A 259 18.64 -4.74 -20.31
N VAL A 260 17.81 -5.64 -19.82
CA VAL A 260 17.31 -6.79 -20.60
C VAL A 260 15.83 -6.59 -20.87
N LEU A 261 15.44 -6.55 -22.14
CA LEU A 261 14.04 -6.48 -22.57
C LEU A 261 13.53 -7.89 -22.87
N ILE A 262 12.44 -8.27 -22.25
CA ILE A 262 11.90 -9.63 -22.32
C ILE A 262 10.44 -9.56 -22.76
N ASP A 263 10.07 -10.43 -23.69
CA ASP A 263 8.68 -10.69 -24.02
C ASP A 263 8.04 -11.54 -22.91
N MET A 264 7.00 -11.04 -22.26
CA MET A 264 6.39 -11.69 -21.10
C MET A 264 5.62 -12.98 -21.46
N ASP A 265 5.05 -13.02 -22.65
CA ASP A 265 4.22 -14.16 -23.08
C ASP A 265 5.10 -15.34 -23.53
N THR A 266 6.23 -15.08 -24.22
CA THR A 266 7.20 -16.11 -24.63
C THR A 266 8.32 -16.34 -23.62
N ARG A 267 8.60 -15.36 -22.74
CA ARG A 267 9.73 -15.31 -21.81
C ARG A 267 11.10 -15.26 -22.49
N GLU A 268 11.13 -14.83 -23.73
CA GLU A 268 12.36 -14.71 -24.50
C GLU A 268 12.96 -13.30 -24.35
N VAL A 269 14.29 -13.23 -24.27
CA VAL A 269 15.01 -11.96 -24.34
C VAL A 269 14.94 -11.44 -25.77
N VAL A 270 14.30 -10.29 -25.96
CA VAL A 270 14.12 -9.69 -27.30
C VAL A 270 15.12 -8.57 -27.58
N HIS A 271 15.71 -7.99 -26.53
CA HIS A 271 16.77 -7.00 -26.66
C HIS A 271 17.63 -6.94 -25.40
N LEU A 272 18.91 -6.66 -25.58
CA LEU A 272 19.86 -6.43 -24.49
C LEU A 272 20.64 -5.17 -24.78
N SER A 273 20.59 -4.20 -23.87
CA SER A 273 21.44 -3.02 -23.86
C SER A 273 22.54 -3.19 -22.81
N ASP A 274 23.80 -2.99 -23.21
CA ASP A 274 24.98 -3.14 -22.34
C ASP A 274 25.92 -1.92 -22.52
N ARG A 275 25.52 -0.77 -21.97
CA ARG A 275 26.25 0.49 -22.10
C ARG A 275 27.06 0.88 -20.87
N GLY A 276 26.89 0.15 -19.76
CA GLY A 276 27.52 0.45 -18.48
C GLY A 276 28.73 -0.43 -18.13
N ALA A 277 29.37 -1.12 -19.09
CA ALA A 277 30.46 -2.08 -18.82
C ALA A 277 31.68 -1.49 -18.09
N GLY A 278 31.90 -0.18 -18.19
CA GLY A 278 32.97 0.55 -17.50
C GLY A 278 32.59 1.14 -16.15
N ILE A 279 31.32 1.04 -15.74
CA ILE A 279 30.85 1.53 -14.45
C ILE A 279 31.13 0.48 -13.39
N PRO A 280 31.85 0.81 -12.30
CA PRO A 280 32.14 -0.15 -11.25
C PRO A 280 30.85 -0.54 -10.50
N ILE A 281 30.77 -1.81 -10.07
CA ILE A 281 29.73 -2.25 -9.16
C ILE A 281 30.09 -1.75 -7.76
N PRO A 282 29.18 -1.03 -7.07
CA PRO A 282 29.47 -0.51 -5.75
C PRO A 282 29.88 -1.60 -4.75
N ALA A 283 30.71 -1.25 -3.76
CA ALA A 283 31.17 -2.15 -2.72
C ALA A 283 30.01 -2.61 -1.82
N ALA A 284 30.11 -3.84 -1.31
CA ALA A 284 29.11 -4.41 -0.37
C ALA A 284 29.28 -3.88 1.07
N LYS A 285 30.45 -3.36 1.39
CA LYS A 285 30.77 -2.90 2.76
C LYS A 285 29.79 -1.82 3.22
N ASN A 286 29.32 -1.92 4.45
CA ASN A 286 28.38 -1.00 5.11
C ASN A 286 27.01 -0.89 4.41
N THR A 287 26.58 -1.90 3.66
CA THR A 287 25.28 -1.88 2.98
C THR A 287 24.24 -2.83 3.58
N ASP A 288 24.66 -3.86 4.33
CA ASP A 288 23.74 -4.85 4.90
C ASP A 288 22.96 -4.28 6.09
N TYR A 289 21.63 -4.39 6.03
CA TYR A 289 20.71 -3.89 7.07
C TYR A 289 20.38 -4.93 8.16
N ARG A 290 20.84 -6.16 8.01
CA ARG A 290 20.58 -7.22 9.01
C ARG A 290 21.41 -6.98 10.25
N ARG A 291 20.77 -7.06 11.41
CA ARG A 291 21.42 -6.80 12.72
C ARG A 291 22.66 -7.68 12.96
N ALA A 292 22.64 -8.93 12.51
CA ALA A 292 23.79 -9.84 12.69
C ALA A 292 25.02 -9.36 11.89
N ALA A 293 24.81 -8.90 10.65
CA ALA A 293 25.89 -8.39 9.81
C ALA A 293 26.48 -7.07 10.37
N ALA A 294 25.64 -6.16 10.87
CA ALA A 294 26.08 -4.93 11.51
C ALA A 294 26.92 -5.19 12.78
N ALA A 295 26.61 -6.23 13.55
CA ALA A 295 27.38 -6.62 14.71
C ALA A 295 28.75 -7.24 14.35
N GLU A 296 28.84 -7.99 13.26
CA GLU A 296 30.09 -8.55 12.75
C GLU A 296 31.03 -7.45 12.22
N GLU A 297 30.49 -6.41 11.56
CA GLU A 297 31.27 -5.24 11.13
C GLU A 297 31.82 -4.41 12.31
N GLU A 298 31.08 -4.32 13.41
CA GLU A 298 31.54 -3.66 14.64
C GLU A 298 32.69 -4.43 15.31
N ASP A 299 32.68 -5.77 15.29
CA ASP A 299 33.73 -6.62 15.87
C ASP A 299 35.00 -6.60 15.00
N ASP A 300 34.90 -6.62 13.67
CA ASP A 300 36.01 -6.56 12.73
C ASP A 300 36.74 -5.18 12.73
N ALA A 301 36.04 -4.11 13.07
CA ALA A 301 36.58 -2.76 13.16
C ALA A 301 37.47 -2.54 14.45
N GLY A 302 37.78 -3.60 15.20
CA GLY A 302 38.69 -3.54 16.34
C GLY A 302 38.15 -2.72 17.50
N GLY A 303 36.85 -2.87 17.77
CA GLY A 303 36.21 -2.23 18.92
C GLY A 303 36.06 -0.71 18.75
N ALA A 304 35.66 -0.26 17.57
CA ALA A 304 35.18 1.11 17.40
C ALA A 304 34.00 1.29 18.37
N LYS A 305 34.28 1.94 19.48
CA LYS A 305 33.26 2.27 20.50
C LYS A 305 32.14 2.99 19.78
N THR A 306 30.96 2.39 19.71
CA THR A 306 29.73 3.08 19.41
C THR A 306 29.61 4.22 20.42
N PHE A 307 30.00 5.43 20.02
CA PHE A 307 30.05 6.59 20.90
C PHE A 307 28.67 6.86 21.47
N GLY A 308 28.33 6.22 22.58
CA GLY A 308 27.19 6.59 23.42
C GLY A 308 25.79 6.47 22.81
N TYR A 309 25.63 5.83 21.65
CA TYR A 309 24.31 5.52 21.10
C TYR A 309 23.65 4.46 21.98
N GLN A 310 22.78 4.89 22.86
CA GLN A 310 21.95 3.97 23.63
C GLN A 310 20.79 3.51 22.74
N THR A 311 20.66 2.20 22.57
CA THR A 311 19.47 1.63 21.97
C THR A 311 18.27 1.87 22.90
N VAL A 312 17.32 2.70 22.45
CA VAL A 312 16.08 2.91 23.17
C VAL A 312 15.22 1.65 23.01
N ARG A 313 14.82 1.03 24.10
CA ARG A 313 13.80 -0.01 24.06
C ARG A 313 12.47 0.63 23.67
N ALA A 314 11.78 0.05 22.68
CA ALA A 314 10.41 0.45 22.42
C ALA A 314 9.60 0.34 23.72
N PRO A 315 8.87 1.40 24.13
CA PRO A 315 8.06 1.35 25.33
C PRO A 315 7.05 0.21 25.21
N SER A 316 7.03 -0.69 26.20
CA SER A 316 5.99 -1.69 26.29
C SER A 316 4.70 -0.98 26.69
N MET A 317 3.79 -0.77 25.74
CA MET A 317 2.41 -0.45 26.10
C MET A 317 1.76 -1.74 26.59
N GLU A 318 1.50 -1.82 27.87
CA GLU A 318 0.67 -2.90 28.39
C GLU A 318 -0.79 -2.60 28.01
N PRO A 319 -1.54 -3.59 27.48
CA PRO A 319 -2.96 -3.41 27.26
C PRO A 319 -3.65 -3.12 28.59
N ALA A 320 -4.73 -2.31 28.54
CA ALA A 320 -5.57 -2.14 29.70
C ALA A 320 -6.00 -3.52 30.25
N PRO A 321 -6.13 -3.71 31.57
CA PRO A 321 -6.52 -4.99 32.16
C PRO A 321 -7.79 -5.57 31.56
N GLU A 322 -8.72 -4.73 31.10
CA GLU A 322 -9.97 -5.09 30.46
C GLU A 322 -9.80 -5.52 28.99
N GLY A 323 -8.61 -5.40 28.41
CA GLY A 323 -8.31 -5.66 27.00
C GLY A 323 -8.40 -4.41 26.11
N PRO A 324 -8.35 -4.57 24.77
CA PRO A 324 -8.46 -3.45 23.86
C PRO A 324 -9.85 -2.83 23.89
N GLY A 325 -9.93 -1.51 23.78
CA GLY A 325 -11.17 -0.75 23.77
C GLY A 325 -11.96 -0.83 22.45
N PHE A 326 -11.56 -1.69 21.52
CA PHE A 326 -12.22 -1.93 20.23
C PHE A 326 -12.59 -3.39 20.03
N GLU A 327 -13.57 -3.62 19.18
CA GLU A 327 -14.04 -4.94 18.77
C GLU A 327 -13.86 -5.13 17.27
N VAL A 328 -13.51 -6.36 16.86
CA VAL A 328 -13.56 -6.81 15.47
C VAL A 328 -14.59 -7.94 15.39
N GLU A 329 -15.75 -7.61 14.85
CA GLU A 329 -16.87 -8.53 14.71
C GLU A 329 -16.83 -9.21 13.34
N ASP A 330 -17.11 -10.52 13.31
CA ASP A 330 -17.14 -11.34 12.09
C ASP A 330 -15.87 -11.25 11.22
N GLY A 331 -14.75 -10.88 11.82
CA GLY A 331 -13.46 -10.76 11.15
C GLY A 331 -13.25 -9.47 10.34
N HIS A 332 -14.28 -8.67 10.10
CA HIS A 332 -14.22 -7.51 9.19
C HIS A 332 -14.84 -6.22 9.73
N THR A 333 -15.83 -6.29 10.59
CA THR A 333 -16.49 -5.09 11.14
C THR A 333 -15.78 -4.62 12.40
N VAL A 334 -15.28 -3.41 12.40
CA VAL A 334 -14.58 -2.78 13.54
C VAL A 334 -15.51 -1.80 14.22
N ARG A 335 -15.60 -1.87 15.57
CA ARG A 335 -16.30 -0.91 16.42
C ARG A 335 -15.37 -0.31 17.46
N TRP A 336 -15.40 1.01 17.58
CA TRP A 336 -14.59 1.74 18.54
C TRP A 336 -15.10 3.16 18.79
N ALA A 337 -15.28 3.57 20.05
CA ALA A 337 -15.59 4.94 20.46
C ALA A 337 -16.69 5.63 19.62
N GLY A 338 -17.73 4.88 19.28
CA GLY A 338 -18.83 5.35 18.41
C GLY A 338 -18.59 5.15 16.91
N TRP A 339 -17.38 4.84 16.47
CA TRP A 339 -17.10 4.44 15.11
C TRP A 339 -17.56 3.00 14.83
N GLU A 340 -18.03 2.78 13.61
CA GLU A 340 -18.21 1.46 13.02
C GLU A 340 -17.86 1.53 11.55
N PHE A 341 -17.02 0.61 11.09
CA PHE A 341 -16.60 0.48 9.70
C PHE A 341 -16.22 -0.95 9.36
N HIS A 342 -16.22 -1.27 8.07
CA HIS A 342 -15.82 -2.56 7.54
C HIS A 342 -14.42 -2.46 6.94
N LEU A 343 -13.56 -3.47 7.20
CA LEU A 343 -12.21 -3.59 6.63
C LEU A 343 -12.12 -4.84 5.76
N LYS A 344 -11.43 -4.73 4.63
CA LYS A 344 -11.02 -5.90 3.86
C LYS A 344 -9.64 -5.70 3.24
N ALA A 345 -8.94 -6.83 3.06
CA ALA A 345 -7.75 -6.91 2.23
C ALA A 345 -8.16 -7.02 0.75
N ASP A 346 -7.43 -6.35 -0.13
CA ASP A 346 -7.66 -6.32 -1.57
C ASP A 346 -6.34 -6.47 -2.31
N ALA A 347 -6.33 -7.19 -3.43
CA ALA A 347 -5.11 -7.50 -4.18
C ALA A 347 -4.46 -6.26 -4.80
N ARG A 348 -5.25 -5.29 -5.24
CA ARG A 348 -4.76 -4.09 -5.91
C ARG A 348 -4.65 -2.90 -4.96
N ALA A 349 -5.69 -2.62 -4.18
CA ALA A 349 -5.71 -1.47 -3.25
C ALA A 349 -4.99 -1.72 -1.92
N GLY A 350 -4.82 -2.97 -1.52
CA GLY A 350 -4.32 -3.34 -0.20
C GLY A 350 -5.38 -3.31 0.88
N LEU A 351 -5.52 -2.21 1.61
CA LEU A 351 -6.52 -2.03 2.65
C LEU A 351 -7.69 -1.17 2.14
N ILE A 352 -8.90 -1.71 2.21
CA ILE A 352 -10.14 -0.99 1.90
C ILE A 352 -10.94 -0.78 3.18
N VAL A 353 -11.33 0.46 3.44
CA VAL A 353 -12.26 0.88 4.49
C VAL A 353 -13.62 1.14 3.86
N SER A 354 -14.67 0.50 4.37
CA SER A 354 -16.04 0.67 3.84
C SER A 354 -17.04 0.97 4.96
N ARG A 355 -18.13 1.64 4.61
CA ARG A 355 -19.26 1.90 5.50
C ARG A 355 -18.86 2.62 6.80
N ALA A 356 -17.87 3.52 6.73
CA ALA A 356 -17.46 4.28 7.90
C ALA A 356 -18.58 5.23 8.34
N GLY A 357 -19.01 5.05 9.58
CA GLY A 357 -20.01 5.89 10.23
C GLY A 357 -19.68 6.07 11.70
N VAL A 358 -20.16 7.16 12.26
CA VAL A 358 -19.92 7.53 13.66
C VAL A 358 -21.24 7.82 14.37
N GLN A 359 -21.34 7.42 15.63
CA GLN A 359 -22.50 7.68 16.46
C GLN A 359 -22.52 9.15 16.87
N ASP A 360 -23.63 9.83 16.62
CA ASP A 360 -23.86 11.18 17.10
C ASP A 360 -24.09 11.14 18.63
N PRO A 361 -23.24 11.81 19.42
CA PRO A 361 -23.35 11.72 20.89
C PRO A 361 -24.59 12.44 21.44
N SER A 362 -25.27 13.25 20.66
CA SER A 362 -26.46 13.98 21.06
C SER A 362 -27.75 13.19 20.86
N THR A 363 -27.81 12.40 19.77
CA THR A 363 -28.99 11.64 19.36
C THR A 363 -28.86 10.13 19.56
N GLY A 364 -27.62 9.63 19.68
CA GLY A 364 -27.31 8.21 19.67
C GLY A 364 -27.42 7.56 18.29
N ALA A 365 -27.85 8.30 17.26
CA ALA A 365 -27.99 7.80 15.91
C ALA A 365 -26.62 7.60 15.24
N ARG A 366 -26.45 6.50 14.51
CA ARG A 366 -25.28 6.31 13.64
C ARG A 366 -25.45 7.15 12.37
N ARG A 367 -24.44 7.94 12.05
CA ARG A 367 -24.39 8.82 10.88
C ARG A 367 -23.31 8.38 9.92
N GLU A 368 -23.63 8.33 8.65
CA GLU A 368 -22.70 7.92 7.60
C GLU A 368 -21.69 9.04 7.31
N VAL A 369 -20.44 8.66 7.06
CA VAL A 369 -19.34 9.58 6.70
C VAL A 369 -18.77 9.22 5.32
N MET A 370 -18.44 7.94 5.11
CA MET A 370 -17.79 7.47 3.90
C MET A 370 -18.28 6.06 3.57
N TYR A 371 -18.71 5.84 2.33
CA TYR A 371 -19.10 4.53 1.84
C TYR A 371 -17.91 3.62 1.59
N LYS A 372 -16.87 4.12 0.85
CA LYS A 372 -15.64 3.38 0.57
C LYS A 372 -14.45 4.33 0.45
N GLY A 373 -13.33 3.96 1.08
CA GLY A 373 -12.05 4.65 0.96
C GLY A 373 -10.90 3.67 0.76
N MET A 374 -10.02 3.96 -0.20
CA MET A 374 -8.86 3.11 -0.52
C MET A 374 -7.80 3.89 -1.29
N ALA A 375 -6.56 3.38 -1.29
CA ALA A 375 -5.55 3.79 -2.25
C ALA A 375 -5.94 3.21 -3.63
N SER A 376 -6.15 4.09 -4.60
CA SER A 376 -6.59 3.71 -5.94
C SER A 376 -5.43 3.48 -6.89
N GLU A 377 -4.39 4.32 -6.84
CA GLU A 377 -3.19 4.16 -7.64
C GLU A 377 -2.00 4.85 -6.96
N LEU A 378 -0.79 4.32 -7.21
CA LEU A 378 0.47 4.93 -6.81
C LEU A 378 1.32 5.17 -8.07
N PHE A 379 1.79 6.40 -8.26
CA PHE A 379 2.66 6.77 -9.36
C PHE A 379 4.03 7.20 -8.84
N VAL A 380 5.10 6.54 -9.33
CA VAL A 380 6.48 6.74 -8.85
C VAL A 380 7.42 6.97 -10.04
N PRO A 381 7.56 8.20 -10.52
CA PRO A 381 8.49 8.55 -11.58
C PRO A 381 9.88 8.89 -11.03
N TYR A 382 10.93 8.24 -11.58
CA TYR A 382 12.32 8.61 -11.37
C TYR A 382 12.75 9.64 -12.40
N MET A 383 13.57 10.62 -11.99
CA MET A 383 13.87 11.84 -12.75
C MET A 383 15.16 11.74 -13.60
N ASP A 384 15.64 10.55 -13.90
CA ASP A 384 16.79 10.32 -14.78
C ASP A 384 16.32 9.94 -16.19
N PRO A 385 16.48 10.82 -17.20
CA PRO A 385 16.03 10.59 -18.57
C PRO A 385 17.00 9.74 -19.40
N THR A 386 18.07 9.21 -18.81
CA THR A 386 19.05 8.39 -19.54
C THR A 386 18.48 7.03 -19.95
N GLU A 387 19.10 6.37 -20.92
CA GLU A 387 18.61 5.14 -21.55
C GLU A 387 18.35 4.00 -20.55
N ALA A 388 19.13 3.88 -19.48
CA ALA A 388 18.93 2.85 -18.46
C ALA A 388 17.88 3.23 -17.40
N TRP A 389 17.33 4.46 -17.45
CA TRP A 389 16.50 4.99 -16.37
C TRP A 389 15.17 5.59 -16.80
N TYR A 390 15.03 6.16 -18.02
CA TYR A 390 13.84 6.91 -18.47
C TYR A 390 12.51 6.18 -18.28
N PHE A 391 12.55 4.84 -18.33
CA PHE A 391 11.36 3.99 -18.22
C PHE A 391 10.94 3.68 -16.77
N LYS A 392 11.72 4.08 -15.78
CA LYS A 392 11.43 3.82 -14.37
C LYS A 392 10.36 4.80 -13.86
N THR A 393 9.13 4.54 -14.26
CA THR A 393 7.93 5.35 -14.00
C THR A 393 6.79 4.41 -13.65
N TYR A 394 6.74 4.00 -12.39
CA TYR A 394 5.92 2.89 -11.90
C TYR A 394 4.50 3.29 -11.54
N MET A 395 3.54 2.38 -11.78
CA MET A 395 2.18 2.40 -11.27
C MET A 395 2.01 1.22 -10.31
N ASP A 396 2.36 1.42 -9.03
CA ASP A 396 2.57 0.32 -8.09
C ASP A 396 1.31 -0.50 -7.79
N ALA A 397 0.11 0.11 -7.85
CA ALA A 397 -1.13 -0.63 -7.68
C ALA A 397 -1.54 -1.37 -8.97
N GLY A 398 -1.58 -0.66 -10.09
CA GLY A 398 -2.10 -1.23 -11.34
C GLY A 398 -1.14 -2.17 -12.06
N GLU A 399 0.18 -1.99 -11.94
CA GLU A 399 1.19 -2.82 -12.58
C GLU A 399 1.58 -4.03 -11.73
N TYR A 400 1.73 -3.85 -10.40
CA TYR A 400 2.26 -4.88 -9.49
C TYR A 400 1.24 -5.42 -8.49
N GLY A 401 0.15 -4.69 -8.23
CA GLY A 401 -0.83 -5.01 -7.21
C GLY A 401 -0.34 -4.64 -5.82
N PHE A 402 -0.69 -3.44 -5.35
CA PHE A 402 -0.20 -2.92 -4.07
C PHE A 402 -0.49 -3.88 -2.90
N GLY A 403 -1.69 -4.48 -2.85
CA GLY A 403 -2.03 -5.49 -1.87
C GLY A 403 -1.35 -6.85 -2.11
N LEU A 404 -1.03 -7.21 -3.37
CA LEU A 404 -0.23 -8.40 -3.66
C LEU A 404 1.20 -8.28 -3.16
N GLN A 405 1.71 -7.06 -2.99
CA GLN A 405 3.04 -6.77 -2.45
C GLN A 405 3.03 -6.58 -0.92
N ALA A 406 1.86 -6.59 -0.27
CA ALA A 406 1.80 -6.51 1.18
C ALA A 406 2.45 -7.74 1.82
N MET A 407 3.26 -7.52 2.84
CA MET A 407 3.95 -8.56 3.59
C MET A 407 3.28 -8.78 4.95
N PRO A 408 3.35 -9.98 5.52
CA PRO A 408 2.85 -10.21 6.87
C PRO A 408 3.47 -9.26 7.88
N LEU A 409 2.63 -8.52 8.60
CA LEU A 409 3.08 -7.61 9.65
C LEU A 409 3.71 -8.37 10.81
N VAL A 410 4.86 -7.89 11.28
CA VAL A 410 5.62 -8.53 12.35
C VAL A 410 5.14 -8.00 13.71
N PRO A 411 4.51 -8.84 14.55
CA PRO A 411 4.06 -8.43 15.87
C PRO A 411 5.19 -7.81 16.70
N LEU A 412 4.87 -6.75 17.44
CA LEU A 412 5.78 -5.95 18.29
C LEU A 412 6.74 -5.03 17.52
N ASN A 413 6.96 -5.24 16.23
CA ASN A 413 7.76 -4.35 15.38
C ASN A 413 6.87 -3.44 14.55
N ASP A 414 5.96 -4.02 13.74
CA ASP A 414 5.07 -3.24 12.89
C ASP A 414 3.80 -2.78 13.63
N CYS A 415 3.36 -3.56 14.62
CA CYS A 415 2.14 -3.28 15.39
C CYS A 415 2.37 -3.57 16.88
N PRO A 416 1.72 -2.84 17.80
CA PRO A 416 1.90 -3.03 19.24
C PRO A 416 1.33 -4.36 19.75
N ARG A 417 1.67 -4.74 20.98
CA ARG A 417 1.31 -6.02 21.61
C ARG A 417 -0.20 -6.32 21.61
N HIS A 418 -1.03 -5.31 21.75
CA HIS A 418 -2.48 -5.45 21.85
C HIS A 418 -3.21 -5.39 20.50
N ALA A 419 -2.46 -5.32 19.39
CA ALA A 419 -3.04 -5.29 18.05
C ALA A 419 -3.80 -6.59 17.74
N ARG A 420 -4.90 -6.44 16.98
CA ARG A 420 -5.62 -7.54 16.33
C ARG A 420 -5.21 -7.61 14.87
N TYR A 421 -4.99 -8.83 14.37
CA TYR A 421 -4.54 -9.06 13.00
C TYR A 421 -5.67 -9.65 12.17
N MET A 422 -5.69 -9.28 10.89
CA MET A 422 -6.60 -9.78 9.89
C MET A 422 -5.79 -10.36 8.73
N ASP A 423 -6.24 -11.49 8.22
CA ASP A 423 -5.64 -12.19 7.09
C ASP A 423 -6.27 -11.72 5.77
N GLY A 424 -5.57 -11.93 4.64
CA GLY A 424 -6.09 -11.69 3.30
C GLY A 424 -6.17 -13.00 2.51
N VAL A 425 -7.28 -13.19 1.77
CA VAL A 425 -7.43 -14.30 0.82
C VAL A 425 -7.10 -13.77 -0.57
N PHE A 426 -6.12 -14.37 -1.22
CA PHE A 426 -5.64 -14.01 -2.55
C PHE A 426 -5.69 -15.20 -3.50
N VAL A 427 -5.43 -14.96 -4.78
CA VAL A 427 -5.52 -15.96 -5.83
C VAL A 427 -4.18 -16.06 -6.56
N ALA A 428 -3.67 -17.27 -6.74
CA ALA A 428 -2.51 -17.56 -7.57
C ALA A 428 -2.89 -17.55 -9.07
N ALA A 429 -1.90 -17.47 -9.96
CA ALA A 429 -2.15 -17.43 -11.41
C ALA A 429 -2.94 -18.63 -11.94
N ASP A 430 -2.90 -19.79 -11.28
CA ASP A 430 -3.71 -20.97 -11.63
C ASP A 430 -5.14 -20.96 -11.03
N GLY A 431 -5.51 -19.85 -10.40
CA GLY A 431 -6.81 -19.61 -9.76
C GLY A 431 -6.97 -20.23 -8.37
N ARG A 432 -5.93 -20.85 -7.80
CA ARG A 432 -6.02 -21.42 -6.44
C ARG A 432 -5.96 -20.32 -5.38
N PRO A 433 -6.81 -20.38 -4.35
CA PRO A 433 -6.71 -19.45 -3.22
C PRO A 433 -5.48 -19.74 -2.36
N TYR A 434 -4.93 -18.69 -1.78
CA TYR A 434 -3.95 -18.77 -0.70
C TYR A 434 -4.23 -17.67 0.33
N VAL A 435 -3.94 -17.98 1.60
CA VAL A 435 -4.11 -17.04 2.71
C VAL A 435 -2.78 -16.37 3.01
N ARG A 436 -2.80 -15.06 3.16
CA ARG A 436 -1.67 -14.28 3.69
C ARG A 436 -2.03 -13.80 5.08
N GLU A 437 -1.34 -14.35 6.07
CA GLU A 437 -1.55 -14.04 7.48
C GLU A 437 -1.09 -12.63 7.84
N ASN A 438 -1.73 -12.03 8.85
CA ASN A 438 -1.33 -10.74 9.45
C ASN A 438 -1.19 -9.60 8.43
N MET A 439 -2.05 -9.53 7.44
CA MET A 439 -1.94 -8.51 6.39
C MET A 439 -2.32 -7.12 6.90
N ILE A 440 -3.30 -7.05 7.79
CA ILE A 440 -3.79 -5.82 8.41
C ILE A 440 -3.70 -5.97 9.92
N CYS A 441 -3.30 -4.93 10.64
CA CYS A 441 -3.44 -4.87 12.08
C CYS A 441 -4.31 -3.67 12.51
N VAL A 442 -5.10 -3.89 13.56
CA VAL A 442 -5.93 -2.85 14.19
C VAL A 442 -5.48 -2.68 15.63
N PHE A 443 -5.25 -1.45 16.07
CA PHE A 443 -4.78 -1.15 17.43
C PHE A 443 -5.12 0.27 17.86
N GLU A 444 -5.24 0.47 19.19
CA GLU A 444 -5.31 1.79 19.79
C GLU A 444 -3.91 2.38 19.96
N ARG A 445 -3.79 3.70 19.73
CA ARG A 445 -2.54 4.44 19.93
C ARG A 445 -2.79 5.65 20.82
N TYR A 446 -2.05 5.73 21.91
CA TYR A 446 -1.93 6.90 22.76
C TYR A 446 -0.45 7.32 22.79
N ALA A 447 -0.15 8.49 22.23
CA ALA A 447 1.21 9.03 22.15
C ALA A 447 1.47 10.18 23.12
N GLY A 448 0.62 10.35 24.14
CA GLY A 448 0.69 11.49 25.05
C GLY A 448 0.02 12.77 24.51
N ASP A 449 -0.64 12.65 23.35
CA ASP A 449 -1.31 13.80 22.73
C ASP A 449 -2.57 14.21 23.50
N ILE A 450 -2.92 15.49 23.37
CA ILE A 450 -4.10 16.10 24.00
C ILE A 450 -5.17 16.30 22.93
N ALA A 451 -6.38 15.75 23.16
CA ALA A 451 -7.53 15.97 22.30
C ALA A 451 -8.19 17.34 22.53
N TRP A 452 -8.24 17.74 23.78
CA TRP A 452 -8.74 19.06 24.19
C TRP A 452 -8.17 19.46 25.55
N ARG A 453 -7.87 20.76 25.73
CA ARG A 453 -7.37 21.32 27.00
C ARG A 453 -7.78 22.76 27.14
N HIS A 454 -8.19 23.13 28.34
CA HIS A 454 -8.40 24.53 28.76
C HIS A 454 -8.07 24.70 30.23
N SER A 455 -7.56 25.89 30.58
CA SER A 455 -7.35 26.32 31.99
C SER A 455 -7.80 27.73 32.12
N GLU A 456 -8.57 28.02 33.19
CA GLU A 456 -9.01 29.33 33.57
C GLU A 456 -8.49 29.64 34.98
N SER A 457 -7.67 30.68 35.11
CA SER A 457 -7.05 31.04 36.39
C SER A 457 -7.02 32.56 36.70
N PRO A 458 -7.28 33.47 35.72
CA PRO A 458 -7.22 34.91 35.98
C PRO A 458 -8.40 35.46 36.82
N ILE A 459 -9.51 34.70 36.89
CA ILE A 459 -10.72 35.14 37.61
C ILE A 459 -10.66 34.61 39.03
N THR A 460 -10.62 35.49 40.00
CA THR A 460 -10.58 35.13 41.42
C THR A 460 -11.71 34.17 41.79
N GLY A 461 -11.38 33.00 42.30
CA GLY A 461 -12.32 31.94 42.66
C GLY A 461 -12.67 30.96 41.52
N MET A 462 -12.15 31.18 40.30
CA MET A 462 -12.25 30.24 39.18
C MET A 462 -10.88 29.69 38.85
N ASP A 463 -10.47 28.58 39.47
CA ASP A 463 -9.30 27.81 39.07
C ASP A 463 -9.81 26.50 38.47
N ILE A 464 -10.03 26.53 37.14
CA ILE A 464 -10.55 25.41 36.37
C ILE A 464 -9.43 24.87 35.45
N ARG A 465 -9.16 23.60 35.54
CA ARG A 465 -8.21 22.91 34.64
C ARG A 465 -8.83 21.62 34.15
N GLU A 466 -9.05 21.60 32.86
CA GLU A 466 -9.64 20.45 32.17
C GLU A 466 -8.78 20.00 31.00
N SER A 467 -8.61 18.68 30.84
CA SER A 467 -7.90 18.07 29.74
C SER A 467 -8.53 16.74 29.35
N ARG A 468 -8.42 16.40 28.08
CA ARG A 468 -8.87 15.10 27.52
C ARG A 468 -7.72 14.51 26.72
N PRO A 469 -7.32 13.25 26.99
CA PRO A 469 -6.30 12.57 26.21
C PRO A 469 -6.80 12.26 24.81
N LYS A 470 -5.88 12.25 23.84
CA LYS A 470 -6.16 11.86 22.46
C LYS A 470 -5.78 10.39 22.25
N VAL A 471 -6.79 9.56 22.12
CA VAL A 471 -6.62 8.16 21.68
C VAL A 471 -7.07 8.05 20.23
N THR A 472 -6.36 7.23 19.45
CA THR A 472 -6.61 7.02 18.02
C THR A 472 -6.69 5.52 17.76
N LEU A 473 -7.72 5.07 17.04
CA LEU A 473 -7.74 3.72 16.49
C LEU A 473 -7.04 3.72 15.13
N VAL A 474 -6.11 2.82 14.93
CA VAL A 474 -5.30 2.69 13.71
C VAL A 474 -5.59 1.35 13.04
N ALA A 475 -5.93 1.36 11.76
CA ALA A 475 -5.89 0.20 10.88
C ALA A 475 -4.69 0.37 9.94
N ARG A 476 -3.71 -0.53 10.05
CA ARG A 476 -2.41 -0.48 9.35
C ARG A 476 -2.23 -1.63 8.39
N MET A 477 -1.63 -1.33 7.24
CA MET A 477 -1.06 -2.28 6.30
C MET A 477 0.33 -1.78 5.88
N ALA A 478 1.24 -2.70 5.54
CA ALA A 478 2.51 -2.37 4.91
C ALA A 478 2.71 -3.20 3.64
N ALA A 479 3.15 -2.55 2.56
CA ALA A 479 3.44 -3.19 1.29
C ALA A 479 4.89 -2.91 0.87
N SER A 480 5.63 -3.97 0.50
CA SER A 480 7.00 -3.87 -0.01
C SER A 480 6.97 -4.00 -1.53
N VAL A 481 6.93 -2.86 -2.22
CA VAL A 481 6.98 -2.83 -3.69
C VAL A 481 8.42 -2.64 -4.13
N ALA A 482 9.05 -3.74 -4.48
CA ALA A 482 10.48 -3.84 -4.77
C ALA A 482 11.36 -3.28 -3.63
N ASN A 483 11.96 -2.10 -3.81
CA ASN A 483 12.86 -1.46 -2.85
C ASN A 483 12.15 -0.59 -1.80
N TYR A 484 10.91 -0.17 -2.05
CA TYR A 484 10.16 0.69 -1.15
C TYR A 484 9.16 -0.07 -0.28
N ASP A 485 9.07 0.35 0.99
CA ASP A 485 8.04 -0.08 1.93
C ASP A 485 7.07 1.07 2.19
N TYR A 486 5.81 0.86 1.84
CA TYR A 486 4.73 1.81 2.06
C TYR A 486 3.93 1.39 3.28
N ILE A 487 3.83 2.28 4.27
CA ILE A 487 3.05 2.07 5.50
C ILE A 487 1.78 2.90 5.38
N MET A 488 0.62 2.24 5.29
CA MET A 488 -0.69 2.88 5.18
C MET A 488 -1.44 2.78 6.49
N ASP A 489 -1.72 3.92 7.12
CA ASP A 489 -2.52 4.01 8.33
C ASP A 489 -3.83 4.75 8.06
N TRP A 490 -4.96 4.10 8.37
CA TRP A 490 -6.24 4.74 8.53
C TRP A 490 -6.49 4.96 10.01
N GLU A 491 -6.55 6.21 10.43
CA GLU A 491 -6.61 6.63 11.82
C GLU A 491 -7.98 7.26 12.12
N PHE A 492 -8.73 6.65 13.03
CA PHE A 492 -10.03 7.12 13.49
C PHE A 492 -9.87 7.82 14.82
N GLN A 493 -10.43 9.01 14.98
CA GLN A 493 -10.32 9.82 16.19
C GLN A 493 -11.68 10.04 16.84
N MET A 494 -11.65 10.33 18.14
CA MET A 494 -12.87 10.44 18.96
C MET A 494 -13.71 11.69 18.66
N ASP A 495 -13.14 12.68 17.96
CA ASP A 495 -13.82 13.88 17.50
C ASP A 495 -14.50 13.72 16.12
N GLY A 496 -14.50 12.51 15.59
CA GLY A 496 -15.07 12.20 14.28
C GLY A 496 -14.12 12.41 13.10
N LEU A 497 -12.84 12.71 13.35
CA LEU A 497 -11.82 12.87 12.31
C LEU A 497 -11.32 11.51 11.83
N ILE A 498 -11.13 11.38 10.51
CA ILE A 498 -10.40 10.28 9.86
C ILE A 498 -9.11 10.87 9.29
N ARG A 499 -7.95 10.35 9.72
CA ARG A 499 -6.65 10.68 9.12
C ARG A 499 -6.18 9.52 8.28
N ILE A 500 -5.74 9.82 7.07
CA ILE A 500 -5.05 8.88 6.20
C ILE A 500 -3.58 9.28 6.16
N LYS A 501 -2.71 8.38 6.64
CA LYS A 501 -1.26 8.61 6.71
C LYS A 501 -0.52 7.61 5.85
N VAL A 502 0.43 8.12 5.07
CA VAL A 502 1.36 7.31 4.26
C VAL A 502 2.76 7.51 4.80
N GLY A 503 3.44 6.42 5.11
CA GLY A 503 4.87 6.38 5.43
C GLY A 503 5.63 5.74 4.28
N LEU A 504 6.73 6.34 3.88
CA LEU A 504 7.67 5.84 2.89
C LEU A 504 8.94 5.41 3.61
N SER A 505 9.35 4.16 3.42
CA SER A 505 10.49 3.54 4.09
C SER A 505 11.18 2.56 3.13
N GLY A 506 12.07 1.73 3.64
CA GLY A 506 12.76 0.71 2.86
C GLY A 506 14.11 1.16 2.36
N ILE A 507 14.38 0.96 1.08
CA ILE A 507 15.69 1.13 0.46
C ILE A 507 15.55 1.98 -0.81
N LEU A 508 16.50 2.88 -1.07
CA LEU A 508 16.56 3.62 -2.33
C LEU A 508 16.86 2.69 -3.51
N MET A 509 16.28 2.98 -4.67
CA MET A 509 16.79 2.49 -5.93
C MET A 509 17.93 3.42 -6.35
N VAL A 510 19.14 2.89 -6.42
CA VAL A 510 20.33 3.68 -6.69
C VAL A 510 20.91 3.41 -8.07
N LYS A 511 21.67 4.37 -8.59
CA LYS A 511 22.41 4.34 -9.84
C LYS A 511 23.89 4.13 -9.57
N GLY A 512 24.53 3.23 -10.32
CA GLY A 512 25.97 3.08 -10.32
C GLY A 512 26.64 4.22 -11.10
N MET A 513 27.70 4.81 -10.55
CA MET A 513 28.47 5.88 -11.18
C MET A 513 29.97 5.63 -11.04
N PRO A 514 30.81 6.18 -11.95
CA PRO A 514 32.27 5.98 -11.87
C PRO A 514 32.94 6.80 -10.76
N TYR A 515 32.19 7.66 -10.06
CA TYR A 515 32.72 8.61 -9.09
C TYR A 515 32.66 8.05 -7.66
N SER A 516 33.80 8.13 -6.95
CA SER A 516 33.88 7.83 -5.53
C SER A 516 33.81 9.07 -4.63
N HIS A 517 33.92 10.28 -5.21
CA HIS A 517 33.86 11.55 -4.50
C HIS A 517 33.40 12.69 -5.39
N MET A 518 32.70 13.66 -4.83
CA MET A 518 32.10 14.79 -5.55
C MET A 518 33.11 15.64 -6.31
N ASN A 519 34.39 15.68 -5.90
CA ASN A 519 35.43 16.43 -6.63
C ASN A 519 35.84 15.81 -7.98
N GLN A 520 35.42 14.58 -8.27
CA GLN A 520 35.62 13.88 -9.53
C GLN A 520 34.52 14.21 -10.55
N VAL A 521 33.38 14.69 -10.08
CA VAL A 521 32.24 15.05 -10.93
C VAL A 521 32.61 16.30 -11.74
N ARG A 522 32.42 16.25 -13.06
CA ARG A 522 32.73 17.38 -13.93
C ARG A 522 31.81 18.56 -13.63
N ARG A 523 32.32 19.75 -13.77
CA ARG A 523 31.52 20.97 -13.62
C ARG A 523 30.37 20.94 -14.63
N ASN A 524 29.13 21.13 -14.14
CA ASN A 524 27.89 21.08 -14.91
C ASN A 524 27.49 19.68 -15.44
N GLU A 525 28.05 18.60 -14.91
CA GLU A 525 27.54 17.26 -15.17
C GLU A 525 26.30 17.01 -14.31
N GLU A 526 25.19 16.65 -14.96
CA GLU A 526 23.94 16.30 -14.27
C GLU A 526 23.98 14.83 -13.88
N MET A 527 23.89 14.55 -12.56
CA MET A 527 23.86 13.19 -12.02
C MET A 527 22.42 12.66 -11.82
N TYR A 528 21.44 13.54 -11.92
CA TYR A 528 20.02 13.26 -11.66
C TYR A 528 19.76 12.76 -10.23
N GLY A 529 20.64 13.11 -9.30
CA GLY A 529 20.58 12.67 -7.91
C GLY A 529 21.75 13.10 -7.06
N THR A 530 21.90 12.49 -5.91
CA THR A 530 22.93 12.79 -4.91
C THR A 530 23.90 11.61 -4.77
N LEU A 531 25.21 11.88 -4.78
CA LEU A 531 26.23 10.87 -4.45
C LEU A 531 26.14 10.55 -2.95
N LEU A 532 25.68 9.34 -2.63
CA LEU A 532 25.41 8.89 -1.25
C LEU A 532 26.58 8.14 -0.63
N SER A 533 27.31 7.40 -1.46
CA SER A 533 28.50 6.63 -1.12
C SER A 533 29.40 6.50 -2.36
N GLU A 534 30.54 5.87 -2.23
CA GLU A 534 31.45 5.60 -3.35
C GLU A 534 30.70 4.82 -4.45
N ASN A 535 30.63 5.38 -5.64
CA ASN A 535 29.96 4.83 -6.82
C ASN A 535 28.42 4.64 -6.70
N VAL A 536 27.78 5.24 -5.70
CA VAL A 536 26.35 5.12 -5.44
C VAL A 536 25.67 6.47 -5.50
N VAL A 537 24.77 6.67 -6.45
CA VAL A 537 23.92 7.86 -6.56
C VAL A 537 22.47 7.48 -6.26
N GLY A 538 21.85 8.14 -5.28
CA GLY A 538 20.42 8.12 -5.06
C GLY A 538 19.73 9.01 -6.08
N VAL A 539 18.88 8.46 -6.93
CA VAL A 539 18.21 9.20 -8.00
C VAL A 539 17.00 9.95 -7.46
N ILE A 540 16.83 11.21 -7.87
CA ILE A 540 15.64 12.01 -7.54
C ILE A 540 14.40 11.32 -8.10
N HIS A 541 13.33 11.27 -7.30
CA HIS A 541 12.05 10.68 -7.70
C HIS A 541 10.90 11.21 -6.85
N ASP A 542 9.71 11.01 -7.36
CA ASP A 542 8.48 11.41 -6.67
C ASP A 542 7.65 10.18 -6.31
N HIS A 543 6.78 10.35 -5.31
CA HIS A 543 5.72 9.40 -4.99
C HIS A 543 4.39 10.13 -4.93
N TYR A 544 3.41 9.63 -5.67
CA TYR A 544 2.04 10.11 -5.65
C TYR A 544 1.11 8.96 -5.29
N VAL A 545 0.37 9.11 -4.20
CA VAL A 545 -0.65 8.15 -3.79
C VAL A 545 -2.02 8.81 -3.94
N THR A 546 -2.82 8.31 -4.87
CA THR A 546 -4.17 8.81 -5.13
C THR A 546 -5.18 7.93 -4.43
N PHE A 547 -5.94 8.54 -3.53
CA PHE A 547 -7.03 7.90 -2.79
C PHE A 547 -8.36 8.15 -3.47
N ARG A 548 -9.19 7.10 -3.56
CA ARG A 548 -10.60 7.16 -3.88
C ARG A 548 -11.41 7.19 -2.60
N LEU A 549 -12.21 8.24 -2.40
CA LEU A 549 -12.99 8.50 -1.21
C LEU A 549 -14.46 8.72 -1.59
N ASP A 550 -15.23 7.67 -1.56
CA ASP A 550 -16.68 7.70 -1.83
C ASP A 550 -17.38 8.22 -0.58
N MET A 551 -17.64 9.52 -0.57
CA MET A 551 -18.17 10.21 0.60
C MET A 551 -19.68 10.11 0.65
N ASP A 552 -20.21 9.66 1.79
CA ASP A 552 -21.65 9.59 2.09
C ASP A 552 -21.96 10.41 3.36
N VAL A 553 -21.74 11.71 3.28
CA VAL A 553 -21.94 12.60 4.45
C VAL A 553 -23.43 12.73 4.75
N ASP A 554 -23.89 11.95 5.75
CA ASP A 554 -25.31 11.87 6.15
C ASP A 554 -26.26 11.47 4.99
N GLY A 555 -25.74 10.74 4.03
CA GLY A 555 -26.44 10.32 2.82
C GLY A 555 -25.58 10.46 1.56
N ALA A 556 -26.06 9.94 0.43
CA ALA A 556 -25.30 9.94 -0.83
C ALA A 556 -25.35 11.29 -1.58
N ASP A 557 -26.43 12.08 -1.40
CA ASP A 557 -26.57 13.34 -2.15
C ASP A 557 -25.72 14.43 -1.50
N ASN A 558 -24.51 14.62 -2.02
CA ASN A 558 -23.53 15.57 -1.51
C ASN A 558 -23.13 16.61 -2.57
N SER A 559 -22.44 17.65 -2.13
CA SER A 559 -21.89 18.70 -2.98
C SER A 559 -20.47 19.03 -2.54
N PHE A 560 -19.60 19.32 -3.49
CA PHE A 560 -18.24 19.78 -3.21
C PHE A 560 -18.23 21.33 -3.14
N VAL A 561 -17.58 21.85 -2.10
CA VAL A 561 -17.55 23.30 -1.83
C VAL A 561 -16.11 23.75 -1.58
N ARG A 562 -15.66 24.73 -2.34
CA ARG A 562 -14.42 25.46 -2.11
C ARG A 562 -14.73 26.70 -1.27
N VAL A 563 -14.04 26.85 -0.13
CA VAL A 563 -14.12 28.02 0.74
C VAL A 563 -12.85 28.82 0.57
N GLU A 564 -12.90 29.86 -0.24
CA GLU A 564 -11.76 30.75 -0.48
C GLU A 564 -11.62 31.77 0.64
N MET A 565 -10.38 32.00 1.06
CA MET A 565 -10.03 32.99 2.06
C MET A 565 -9.26 34.14 1.40
N ALA A 566 -9.81 35.31 1.43
CA ALA A 566 -9.20 36.51 0.83
C ALA A 566 -9.19 37.69 1.81
N ARG A 567 -8.23 38.56 1.63
CA ARG A 567 -8.22 39.86 2.29
C ARG A 567 -9.36 40.71 1.74
N GLN A 568 -10.12 41.30 2.64
CA GLN A 568 -11.11 42.31 2.35
C GLN A 568 -10.71 43.62 3.08
N ASP A 569 -10.70 44.73 2.35
CA ASP A 569 -10.45 46.03 2.95
C ASP A 569 -11.72 46.58 3.61
N THR A 570 -11.53 47.27 4.72
CA THR A 570 -12.63 48.02 5.40
C THR A 570 -12.81 49.39 4.75
N ALA A 571 -14.04 49.83 4.67
CA ALA A 571 -14.31 51.17 4.15
C ALA A 571 -13.73 52.25 5.09
N PRO A 572 -13.24 53.38 4.53
CA PRO A 572 -12.72 54.47 5.35
C PRO A 572 -13.74 54.98 6.38
N GLY A 573 -13.35 54.98 7.66
CA GLY A 573 -14.19 55.42 8.75
C GLY A 573 -15.08 54.37 9.41
N GLU A 574 -15.20 53.15 8.84
CA GLU A 574 -16.00 52.07 9.45
C GLU A 574 -15.28 51.36 10.58
N SER A 575 -13.94 51.30 10.57
CA SER A 575 -13.15 50.62 11.57
C SER A 575 -11.76 51.24 11.70
N PRO A 576 -11.13 51.22 12.88
CA PRO A 576 -9.69 51.48 13.02
C PRO A 576 -8.82 50.46 12.26
N ARG A 577 -9.34 49.26 11.98
CA ARG A 577 -8.66 48.24 11.16
C ARG A 577 -8.84 48.56 9.68
N ARG A 578 -7.77 48.35 8.89
CA ARG A 578 -7.78 48.58 7.43
C ARG A 578 -8.24 47.39 6.63
N SER A 579 -8.21 46.18 7.22
CA SER A 579 -8.58 44.97 6.52
C SER A 579 -8.98 43.84 7.48
N TYR A 580 -9.69 42.86 6.93
CA TYR A 580 -10.04 41.61 7.59
C TYR A 580 -9.97 40.44 6.60
N LEU A 581 -10.01 39.19 7.11
CA LEU A 581 -10.11 37.99 6.30
C LEU A 581 -11.59 37.70 6.05
N LYS A 582 -11.95 37.53 4.77
CA LYS A 582 -13.27 37.09 4.33
C LYS A 582 -13.19 35.67 3.77
N ALA A 583 -14.09 34.81 4.19
CA ALA A 583 -14.27 33.46 3.63
C ALA A 583 -15.50 33.45 2.72
N THR A 584 -15.33 33.02 1.46
CA THR A 584 -16.40 32.94 0.47
C THR A 584 -16.56 31.49 0.01
N ARG A 585 -17.79 31.01 -0.06
CA ARG A 585 -18.12 29.65 -0.45
C ARG A 585 -18.52 29.58 -1.91
N HIS A 586 -17.94 28.63 -2.65
CA HIS A 586 -18.26 28.32 -4.03
C HIS A 586 -18.61 26.84 -4.14
N VAL A 587 -19.85 26.54 -4.54
CA VAL A 587 -20.29 25.18 -4.81
C VAL A 587 -19.85 24.80 -6.22
N ALA A 588 -19.17 23.68 -6.37
CA ALA A 588 -18.79 23.16 -7.67
C ALA A 588 -20.01 22.50 -8.32
N SER A 589 -20.35 22.95 -9.53
CA SER A 589 -21.48 22.43 -10.29
C SER A 589 -21.11 21.23 -11.15
N THR A 590 -19.89 21.22 -11.68
CA THR A 590 -19.38 20.17 -12.56
C THR A 590 -18.00 19.68 -12.14
N GLU A 591 -17.53 18.60 -12.75
CA GLU A 591 -16.20 18.03 -12.52
C GLU A 591 -15.08 19.04 -12.74
N ASN A 592 -15.20 19.92 -13.72
CA ASN A 592 -14.18 20.94 -14.03
C ASN A 592 -14.04 21.97 -12.92
N ASP A 593 -15.14 22.34 -12.23
CA ASP A 593 -15.10 23.27 -11.10
C ASP A 593 -14.35 22.68 -9.88
N ALA A 594 -14.21 21.35 -9.83
CA ALA A 594 -13.61 20.61 -8.73
C ALA A 594 -12.18 20.09 -9.04
N LYS A 595 -11.58 20.48 -10.16
CA LYS A 595 -10.17 20.21 -10.47
C LYS A 595 -9.27 21.17 -9.72
N ILE A 596 -8.70 20.75 -8.59
CA ILE A 596 -7.92 21.63 -7.71
C ILE A 596 -6.45 21.24 -7.74
N ARG A 597 -5.63 22.14 -8.27
CA ARG A 597 -4.19 22.15 -8.04
C ARG A 597 -3.90 23.09 -6.86
N MET A 598 -3.50 22.51 -5.73
CA MET A 598 -3.32 23.27 -4.49
C MET A 598 -2.12 24.22 -4.62
N LYS A 599 -2.31 25.46 -4.16
CA LYS A 599 -1.27 26.49 -4.13
C LYS A 599 -1.11 27.02 -2.72
N LEU A 600 0.12 27.12 -2.25
CA LEU A 600 0.43 27.56 -0.88
C LEU A 600 -0.09 28.99 -0.58
N TYR A 601 -0.10 29.86 -1.58
CA TYR A 601 -0.47 31.28 -1.43
C TYR A 601 -1.93 31.59 -1.79
N GLU A 602 -2.72 30.56 -2.13
CA GLU A 602 -4.16 30.71 -2.38
C GLU A 602 -4.93 29.87 -1.33
N PRO A 603 -5.06 30.39 -0.09
CA PRO A 603 -5.64 29.59 0.99
C PRO A 603 -7.12 29.32 0.73
N ALA A 604 -7.47 28.04 0.74
CA ALA A 604 -8.84 27.57 0.61
C ALA A 604 -9.07 26.34 1.47
N GLU A 605 -10.32 26.12 1.86
CA GLU A 605 -10.77 24.86 2.43
C GLU A 605 -11.64 24.12 1.41
N PHE A 606 -11.61 22.80 1.44
CA PHE A 606 -12.32 21.92 0.51
C PHE A 606 -13.27 21.03 1.30
N HIS A 607 -14.58 21.22 1.10
CA HIS A 607 -15.61 20.57 1.87
C HIS A 607 -16.48 19.66 0.99
N VAL A 608 -16.87 18.50 1.52
CA VAL A 608 -17.98 17.69 1.03
C VAL A 608 -19.13 17.92 2.00
N ILE A 609 -20.23 18.50 1.54
CA ILE A 609 -21.38 18.82 2.37
C ILE A 609 -22.64 18.09 1.89
N ASN A 610 -23.55 17.82 2.83
CA ASN A 610 -24.92 17.46 2.49
C ASN A 610 -25.82 18.71 2.57
N PRO A 611 -26.27 19.26 1.43
CA PRO A 611 -27.00 20.51 1.43
C PRO A 611 -28.40 20.39 2.05
N THR A 612 -28.95 19.17 2.12
CA THR A 612 -30.29 18.90 2.67
C THR A 612 -30.29 18.68 4.18
N LYS A 613 -29.14 18.32 4.76
CA LYS A 613 -28.96 18.09 6.19
C LYS A 613 -28.32 19.31 6.85
N LYS A 614 -28.92 19.78 7.90
CA LYS A 614 -28.46 20.99 8.59
C LYS A 614 -28.43 20.79 10.09
N THR A 615 -27.53 21.50 10.75
CA THR A 615 -27.52 21.63 12.21
C THR A 615 -28.76 22.39 12.69
N ARG A 616 -29.01 22.34 13.98
CA ARG A 616 -30.10 23.07 14.62
C ARG A 616 -30.09 24.58 14.31
N VAL A 617 -28.92 25.17 14.06
CA VAL A 617 -28.77 26.58 13.71
C VAL A 617 -28.70 26.86 12.21
N GLY A 618 -28.95 25.83 11.37
CA GLY A 618 -29.10 25.97 9.93
C GLY A 618 -27.82 25.78 9.07
N ASN A 619 -26.68 25.44 9.68
CA ASN A 619 -25.46 25.15 8.89
C ASN A 619 -25.56 23.80 8.21
N PRO A 620 -25.19 23.68 6.92
CA PRO A 620 -25.12 22.38 6.26
C PRO A 620 -24.04 21.50 6.90
N VAL A 621 -24.36 20.22 7.08
CA VAL A 621 -23.40 19.25 7.64
C VAL A 621 -22.37 18.84 6.60
N GLY A 622 -21.14 18.57 7.02
CA GLY A 622 -20.07 18.25 6.09
C GLY A 622 -18.82 17.68 6.73
N TYR A 623 -17.89 17.36 5.85
CA TYR A 623 -16.50 17.04 6.16
C TYR A 623 -15.58 17.85 5.27
N LYS A 624 -14.44 18.30 5.79
CA LYS A 624 -13.43 19.00 5.01
C LYS A 624 -12.14 18.20 4.90
N VAL A 625 -11.47 18.35 3.76
CA VAL A 625 -10.11 17.87 3.57
C VAL A 625 -9.13 18.86 4.18
N VAL A 626 -8.28 18.37 5.09
CA VAL A 626 -7.17 19.14 5.65
C VAL A 626 -5.88 18.49 5.17
N ALA A 627 -5.25 19.12 4.20
CA ALA A 627 -3.98 18.65 3.67
C ALA A 627 -2.82 18.96 4.63
N ALA A 628 -1.92 18.01 4.83
CA ALA A 628 -0.57 18.29 5.30
C ALA A 628 0.33 18.69 4.11
N GLY A 629 1.65 18.56 4.22
CA GLY A 629 2.54 18.79 3.09
C GLY A 629 2.23 17.81 1.95
N THR A 630 2.01 18.34 0.74
CA THR A 630 1.82 17.55 -0.48
C THR A 630 2.58 18.18 -1.64
N ALA A 631 3.12 17.35 -2.54
CA ALA A 631 3.80 17.76 -3.75
C ALA A 631 2.86 17.70 -4.96
N ALA A 632 3.13 18.53 -5.97
CA ALA A 632 2.48 18.43 -7.28
C ALA A 632 3.48 17.94 -8.32
N SER A 633 3.03 17.16 -9.31
CA SER A 633 3.90 16.73 -10.40
C SER A 633 4.47 17.92 -11.16
N LEU A 634 5.79 17.85 -11.43
CA LEU A 634 6.53 18.83 -12.22
C LEU A 634 6.90 18.32 -13.62
N LEU A 635 6.52 17.08 -13.96
CA LEU A 635 6.70 16.55 -15.31
C LEU A 635 5.82 17.31 -16.32
N ASP A 636 6.29 17.37 -17.56
CA ASP A 636 5.49 17.93 -18.65
C ASP A 636 4.21 17.10 -18.84
N PRO A 637 3.03 17.70 -18.93
CA PRO A 637 1.78 16.99 -19.16
C PRO A 637 1.76 16.10 -20.41
N GLU A 638 2.60 16.41 -21.41
CA GLU A 638 2.74 15.64 -22.65
C GLU A 638 3.72 14.47 -22.53
N ASP A 639 4.52 14.40 -21.46
CA ASP A 639 5.40 13.25 -21.23
C ASP A 639 4.58 11.95 -21.15
N PRO A 640 4.99 10.86 -21.83
CA PRO A 640 4.31 9.59 -21.77
C PRO A 640 4.03 9.09 -20.33
N PRO A 641 4.96 9.13 -19.38
CA PRO A 641 4.66 8.76 -18.00
C PRO A 641 3.63 9.68 -17.35
N GLN A 642 3.63 11.00 -17.64
CA GLN A 642 2.66 11.93 -17.05
C GLN A 642 1.27 11.75 -17.67
N LYS A 643 1.15 11.39 -18.95
CA LYS A 643 -0.13 11.00 -19.56
C LYS A 643 -0.75 9.81 -18.85
N ARG A 644 0.03 8.78 -18.56
CA ARG A 644 -0.41 7.63 -17.77
C ARG A 644 -0.74 8.02 -16.33
N GLY A 645 0.06 8.92 -15.74
CA GLY A 645 -0.10 9.48 -14.39
C GLY A 645 -0.95 10.75 -14.32
N ALA A 646 -1.79 11.07 -15.32
CA ALA A 646 -2.52 12.34 -15.41
C ALA A 646 -3.47 12.60 -14.22
N PHE A 647 -3.86 11.58 -13.49
CA PHE A 647 -4.62 11.71 -12.23
C PHE A 647 -3.84 12.49 -11.16
N THR A 648 -2.52 12.65 -11.30
CA THR A 648 -1.66 13.46 -10.39
C THR A 648 -1.58 14.94 -10.79
N ASN A 649 -2.18 15.35 -11.90
CA ASN A 649 -2.17 16.74 -12.36
C ASN A 649 -2.86 17.71 -11.38
N ASN A 650 -3.80 17.19 -10.59
CA ASN A 650 -4.46 17.93 -9.52
C ASN A 650 -4.41 17.12 -8.22
N GLN A 651 -4.34 17.79 -7.08
CA GLN A 651 -4.42 17.13 -5.79
C GLN A 651 -5.84 16.70 -5.45
N ILE A 652 -6.86 17.43 -5.95
CA ILE A 652 -8.26 17.08 -5.73
C ILE A 652 -8.98 16.99 -7.08
N TRP A 653 -9.77 15.93 -7.22
CA TRP A 653 -10.78 15.75 -8.25
C TRP A 653 -12.09 15.34 -7.58
N VAL A 654 -13.22 15.64 -8.18
CA VAL A 654 -14.52 15.14 -7.75
C VAL A 654 -15.28 14.65 -8.98
N THR A 655 -15.76 13.42 -8.91
CA THR A 655 -16.54 12.80 -9.97
C THR A 655 -17.90 12.33 -9.43
N PRO A 656 -18.94 12.20 -10.26
CA PRO A 656 -20.11 11.43 -9.85
C PRO A 656 -19.71 9.98 -9.54
N TYR A 657 -20.40 9.35 -8.60
CA TYR A 657 -20.19 7.94 -8.32
C TYR A 657 -20.45 7.09 -9.57
N ASN A 658 -19.46 6.27 -9.89
CA ASN A 658 -19.59 5.23 -10.91
C ASN A 658 -18.82 4.01 -10.44
N LYS A 659 -19.48 2.84 -10.37
CA LYS A 659 -18.90 1.59 -9.89
C LYS A 659 -17.71 1.15 -10.74
N SER A 660 -17.71 1.42 -12.05
CA SER A 660 -16.63 1.06 -12.96
C SER A 660 -15.42 2.02 -12.92
N GLU A 661 -15.58 3.24 -12.36
CA GLU A 661 -14.52 4.23 -12.19
C GLU A 661 -13.88 4.07 -10.81
N GLU A 662 -13.11 3.01 -10.64
CA GLU A 662 -12.53 2.65 -9.33
C GLU A 662 -11.02 2.94 -9.26
N TRP A 663 -10.31 2.79 -10.37
CA TRP A 663 -8.86 2.84 -10.44
C TRP A 663 -8.38 4.10 -11.18
N ALA A 664 -7.73 5.03 -10.47
CA ALA A 664 -7.32 6.33 -11.05
C ALA A 664 -6.43 6.19 -12.30
N GLY A 665 -5.62 5.14 -12.39
CA GLY A 665 -4.81 4.80 -13.57
C GLY A 665 -5.52 3.93 -14.61
N GLY A 666 -6.80 3.57 -14.37
CA GLY A 666 -7.58 2.67 -15.22
C GLY A 666 -7.52 1.20 -14.81
N LEU A 667 -8.32 0.35 -15.45
CA LEU A 667 -8.38 -1.07 -15.14
C LEU A 667 -7.11 -1.79 -15.61
N PHE A 668 -6.65 -1.56 -16.86
CA PHE A 668 -5.45 -2.16 -17.43
C PHE A 668 -4.33 -1.13 -17.51
N VAL A 669 -3.53 -1.03 -16.45
CA VAL A 669 -2.49 0.00 -16.32
C VAL A 669 -1.18 -0.41 -16.99
N TYR A 670 -0.85 -1.70 -17.00
CA TYR A 670 0.41 -2.19 -17.52
C TYR A 670 0.54 -1.87 -19.02
N GLN A 671 1.57 -1.13 -19.42
CA GLN A 671 1.76 -0.57 -20.77
C GLN A 671 0.54 0.19 -21.30
N SER A 672 -0.27 0.80 -20.43
CA SER A 672 -1.40 1.66 -20.84
C SER A 672 -0.90 2.95 -21.47
N LYS A 673 -1.75 3.54 -22.32
CA LYS A 673 -1.49 4.84 -22.97
C LYS A 673 -2.06 6.02 -22.20
N GLY A 674 -2.75 5.78 -21.08
CA GLY A 674 -3.45 6.81 -20.31
C GLY A 674 -4.85 7.14 -20.79
N GLU A 675 -5.44 6.28 -21.62
CA GLU A 675 -6.78 6.51 -22.25
C GLU A 675 -7.95 6.24 -21.29
N ASP A 676 -7.72 5.44 -20.23
CA ASP A 676 -8.72 5.09 -19.22
C ASP A 676 -8.23 5.53 -17.83
N THR A 677 -8.22 6.84 -17.56
CA THR A 677 -7.76 7.41 -16.29
C THR A 677 -8.78 8.36 -15.69
N LEU A 678 -8.64 8.67 -14.40
CA LEU A 678 -9.42 9.68 -13.70
C LEU A 678 -9.44 11.01 -14.47
N ALA A 679 -8.29 11.43 -15.02
CA ALA A 679 -8.20 12.65 -15.82
C ALA A 679 -9.10 12.60 -17.07
N THR A 680 -9.04 11.49 -17.81
CA THR A 680 -9.85 11.26 -19.00
C THR A 680 -11.36 11.18 -18.68
N TRP A 681 -11.72 10.50 -17.57
CA TRP A 681 -13.12 10.41 -17.16
C TRP A 681 -13.72 11.78 -16.85
N SER A 682 -12.94 12.64 -16.17
CA SER A 682 -13.38 13.97 -15.75
C SER A 682 -13.45 14.99 -16.91
N GLU A 683 -12.97 14.65 -18.12
CA GLU A 683 -13.18 15.47 -19.33
C GLU A 683 -14.64 15.50 -19.78
N ARG A 684 -15.45 14.54 -19.33
CA ARG A 684 -16.89 14.53 -19.59
C ARG A 684 -17.65 15.66 -18.90
N ASP A 685 -17.03 16.31 -17.93
CA ASP A 685 -17.55 17.47 -17.19
C ASP A 685 -18.98 17.28 -16.66
N ARG A 686 -19.21 16.16 -16.00
CA ARG A 686 -20.51 15.74 -15.48
C ARG A 686 -20.94 16.58 -14.27
N PRO A 687 -22.27 16.75 -14.05
CA PRO A 687 -22.78 17.42 -12.85
C PRO A 687 -22.43 16.68 -11.56
N ILE A 688 -21.96 17.42 -10.54
CA ILE A 688 -21.58 16.90 -9.22
C ILE A 688 -22.29 17.61 -8.05
N GLU A 689 -23.10 18.61 -8.32
CA GLU A 689 -23.86 19.29 -7.27
C GLU A 689 -25.05 18.45 -6.82
N ASN A 690 -25.15 18.20 -5.51
CA ASN A 690 -26.21 17.42 -4.88
C ASN A 690 -26.38 16.03 -5.54
N LYS A 691 -25.27 15.32 -5.67
CA LYS A 691 -25.16 14.00 -6.27
C LYS A 691 -24.41 13.03 -5.35
N ASP A 692 -24.49 11.74 -5.69
CA ASP A 692 -23.57 10.74 -5.18
C ASP A 692 -22.20 11.00 -5.81
N ILE A 693 -21.23 11.41 -5.01
CA ILE A 693 -19.92 11.89 -5.49
C ILE A 693 -18.76 11.14 -4.84
N VAL A 694 -17.70 11.01 -5.63
CA VAL A 694 -16.41 10.48 -5.20
C VAL A 694 -15.39 11.61 -5.17
N LEU A 695 -14.80 11.82 -4.00
CA LEU A 695 -13.65 12.70 -3.82
C LEU A 695 -12.37 11.90 -4.06
N TRP A 696 -11.49 12.42 -4.91
CA TRP A 696 -10.16 11.88 -5.14
C TRP A 696 -9.13 12.84 -4.55
N TYR A 697 -8.20 12.30 -3.78
CA TYR A 697 -7.13 13.08 -3.19
C TYR A 697 -5.77 12.45 -3.48
N THR A 698 -4.85 13.24 -4.05
CA THR A 698 -3.47 12.81 -4.32
C THR A 698 -2.53 13.40 -3.29
N LEU A 699 -1.88 12.52 -2.53
CA LEU A 699 -0.80 12.84 -1.61
C LEU A 699 0.53 12.65 -2.34
N GLY A 700 1.30 13.72 -2.50
CA GLY A 700 2.55 13.72 -3.23
C GLY A 700 3.77 13.98 -2.34
N PHE A 701 4.90 13.36 -2.69
CA PHE A 701 6.21 13.55 -2.08
C PHE A 701 7.26 13.79 -3.16
N HIS A 702 8.06 14.84 -3.03
CA HIS A 702 9.32 14.96 -3.74
C HIS A 702 10.41 14.32 -2.89
N HIS A 703 11.18 13.41 -3.45
CA HIS A 703 12.33 12.82 -2.77
C HIS A 703 13.61 13.19 -3.49
N VAL A 704 14.37 14.10 -2.88
CA VAL A 704 15.76 14.42 -3.24
C VAL A 704 16.63 13.69 -2.22
N PRO A 705 17.29 12.59 -2.63
CA PRO A 705 18.05 11.75 -1.68
C PRO A 705 19.20 12.49 -1.01
N CYS A 706 19.47 12.14 0.25
CA CYS A 706 20.59 12.60 1.05
C CYS A 706 21.38 11.43 1.64
N GLN A 707 22.55 11.68 2.24
CA GLN A 707 23.43 10.60 2.73
C GLN A 707 22.77 9.73 3.83
N GLU A 708 21.85 10.28 4.60
CA GLU A 708 21.11 9.58 5.63
C GLU A 708 20.13 8.54 5.06
N ASP A 709 19.82 8.59 3.77
CA ASP A 709 19.01 7.58 3.06
C ASP A 709 19.81 6.33 2.67
N PHE A 710 21.11 6.30 2.97
CA PHE A 710 22.00 5.18 2.69
C PHE A 710 22.48 4.53 4.00
N PRO A 711 22.46 3.19 4.10
CA PRO A 711 22.00 2.18 3.13
C PRO A 711 20.50 1.87 3.20
N ILE A 712 19.78 2.44 4.17
CA ILE A 712 18.32 2.34 4.38
C ILE A 712 17.76 3.72 4.66
N MET A 713 16.51 3.95 4.29
CA MET A 713 15.86 5.26 4.46
C MET A 713 15.21 5.42 5.83
N PRO A 714 15.38 6.57 6.51
CA PRO A 714 14.47 6.96 7.58
C PRO A 714 13.04 7.07 7.03
N THR A 715 12.04 6.64 7.82
CA THR A 715 10.65 6.74 7.38
C THR A 715 10.20 8.19 7.24
N VAL A 716 9.90 8.62 6.02
CA VAL A 716 9.26 9.90 5.73
C VAL A 716 7.75 9.68 5.66
N SER A 717 6.96 10.57 6.26
CA SER A 717 5.51 10.41 6.23
C SER A 717 4.79 11.73 6.00
N SER A 718 3.64 11.65 5.32
CA SER A 718 2.66 12.71 5.22
C SER A 718 1.25 12.15 5.38
N SER A 719 0.27 13.05 5.55
CA SER A 719 -1.12 12.66 5.79
C SER A 719 -2.09 13.72 5.27
N PHE A 720 -3.35 13.36 5.23
CA PHE A 720 -4.45 14.31 5.14
C PHE A 720 -5.59 13.86 6.04
N ASP A 721 -6.43 14.82 6.45
CA ASP A 721 -7.53 14.56 7.35
C ASP A 721 -8.87 14.81 6.65
N LEU A 722 -9.83 13.94 6.91
CA LEU A 722 -11.25 14.19 6.70
C LEU A 722 -11.83 14.63 8.05
N LYS A 723 -12.07 15.94 8.19
CA LYS A 723 -12.45 16.56 9.46
C LYS A 723 -13.91 17.01 9.44
N PRO A 724 -14.72 16.71 10.48
CA PRO A 724 -16.10 17.20 10.59
C PRO A 724 -16.19 18.72 10.46
N VAL A 725 -17.20 19.19 9.72
CA VAL A 725 -17.59 20.59 9.61
C VAL A 725 -19.11 20.67 9.82
N ASN A 726 -19.55 21.26 10.92
CA ASN A 726 -20.97 21.31 11.29
C ASN A 726 -21.65 19.92 11.32
N PHE A 727 -20.87 18.85 11.40
CA PHE A 727 -21.41 17.48 11.39
C PHE A 727 -22.06 17.14 12.72
N PHE A 728 -21.54 17.61 13.84
CA PHE A 728 -22.11 17.44 15.17
C PHE A 728 -22.69 18.76 15.69
N GLU A 729 -23.69 18.70 16.60
CA GLU A 729 -24.24 19.86 17.27
C GLU A 729 -23.28 20.51 18.29
N SER A 730 -22.32 19.70 18.80
CA SER A 730 -21.28 20.14 19.73
C SER A 730 -20.06 19.22 19.60
N ASN A 731 -18.92 19.62 20.15
CA ASN A 731 -17.69 18.82 20.07
C ASN A 731 -17.88 17.46 20.77
N PRO A 732 -17.73 16.32 20.07
CA PRO A 732 -17.88 14.98 20.64
C PRO A 732 -16.92 14.68 21.80
N ILE A 733 -15.76 15.33 21.84
CA ILE A 733 -14.76 15.18 22.92
C ILE A 733 -15.31 15.51 24.30
N LEU A 734 -16.36 16.31 24.39
CA LEU A 734 -17.03 16.58 25.66
C LEU A 734 -17.60 15.33 26.35
N ARG A 735 -17.86 14.26 25.58
CA ARG A 735 -18.36 12.98 26.11
C ARG A 735 -17.25 12.05 26.61
N GLN A 736 -15.99 12.36 26.27
CA GLN A 736 -14.86 11.60 26.76
C GLN A 736 -14.63 11.92 28.25
N ARG A 737 -14.47 10.89 29.06
CA ARG A 737 -14.09 11.06 30.46
C ARG A 737 -12.60 11.37 30.55
N PRO A 738 -12.17 12.33 31.38
CA PRO A 738 -10.76 12.49 31.70
C PRO A 738 -10.28 11.26 32.46
N THR A 739 -9.02 10.88 32.27
CA THR A 739 -8.35 9.86 33.10
C THR A 739 -8.24 10.40 34.53
N GLN A 740 -8.60 9.59 35.52
CA GLN A 740 -8.54 10.00 36.93
C GLN A 740 -7.12 9.84 37.45
N VAL A 741 -6.74 10.70 38.42
CA VAL A 741 -5.40 10.68 39.02
C VAL A 741 -5.14 9.37 39.78
N ASP A 742 -6.19 8.72 40.25
CA ASP A 742 -6.12 7.45 40.98
C ASP A 742 -5.69 6.27 40.09
N ASP A 743 -5.75 6.44 38.75
CA ASP A 743 -5.28 5.43 37.79
C ASP A 743 -3.75 5.48 37.56
N LEU A 744 -3.05 6.42 38.19
CA LEU A 744 -1.59 6.52 38.06
C LEU A 744 -0.91 5.39 38.82
N PRO A 745 0.09 4.73 38.19
CA PRO A 745 0.91 3.75 38.91
C PRO A 745 1.60 4.45 40.09
N VAL A 746 1.43 3.91 41.29
CA VAL A 746 2.15 4.38 42.48
C VAL A 746 3.62 3.97 42.30
N CYS A 747 4.47 4.94 41.92
CA CYS A 747 5.91 4.74 42.01
C CYS A 747 6.25 4.62 43.48
N ALA A 748 6.60 3.40 43.96
CA ALA A 748 7.21 3.26 45.25
C ALA A 748 8.49 4.10 45.26
N ALA A 749 8.51 5.15 46.08
CA ALA A 749 9.74 5.89 46.29
C ALA A 749 10.79 4.88 46.80
N THR A 750 11.80 4.61 45.99
CA THR A 750 13.01 3.93 46.48
C THR A 750 13.62 4.84 47.49
N ALA A 751 13.51 4.45 48.80
CA ALA A 751 14.15 5.09 49.92
C ALA A 751 15.69 5.05 49.77
#